data_0702f8eca3d40bc5de88fbcb587104db
#
_entry.id   0702f8eca3d40bc5de88fbcb587104db
#
_cell.length_a   1.000
_cell.length_b   1.000
_cell.length_c   1.000
_cell.angle_alpha   90.00
_cell.angle_beta   90.00
_cell.angle_gamma   90.00
#
_symmetry.space_group_name_H-M   'P 1'
#
loop_
_entity.id
_entity.type
_entity.pdbx_description
1 polymer ?
#
loop_
_entity_poly.entity_id
_entity_poly.type
_entity_poly.pdbx_seq_one_letter_code
_entity_poly.pdbx_strand_id
1 'polypeptide(L)'
;MNETHRIPSCFAPAVLLAALYVAPLGAQDTHFAPKNQQIPPPPCMTIRGAWEGGYVACTPLSHQQWLADITHWRNERRIRTGFDSSRYELPALQWAQSAFMQPQMMVHDRYFYDPVAGKYTVDKYVDDLEKRYGGIDAVLIWATYPNMGVDDRNQHDMVRSMPGGIEGLKQMVADFHRRGVRVLFPMMMWDQGTRDPGAGWPDAIAAFMKQINADGINGDTQDGVPLAFSLAAEKVGHPLAFEPEGGPSDEALSWDVLTWGQYQFEFVPTVDKYRWLEPRHQVNIQGRWVRDKTDDLQFAFFNGEGWESWENVWGIWNGVTPRDGEATRRVATLERSAAPFLISQDWEPLYPMHMYGVFASRWPLKDQTLWTIVNRNEYNSDGRQMSTPFKEGTRYFDLYHGVELTAAREGDQSVLSFPIEAHGYGAILATSSEPTAEVRQLMGKMATMTKTPLSAYSHEWKAIPQQLVPIEPSPLVASTPVGMVRIDGGDFLFKVDGIEIEGTDDIGVDVQYPWEDSARRFHEQRMQVKAFYMDKYPATNADFKKFLDATHYHPQDDLNFLKDWQNGTYPDGWANKPVTWVSLDDARAYAKWAGKRLPHEWEWQYAAQGTDGRIYPWGNCDWLPVGLTAVPTTVPTKGCSVFGDIKDALAPIPDKGRVMLPASDVDAHPNGASPFGVIDMVGNVWQWTDEYVDEHTRASILRGGSHYQPQGSIWYFPQAYRNNQHGKLLLMAPSYDRSGGVGFRCVVDAK
;
A
#
# COMPACT_ATOMS: atom_id res chain seq x y z
N MET A 1 -44.56 20.60 -61.21
CA MET A 1 -43.36 21.00 -61.94
C MET A 1 -42.28 21.15 -60.90
N ASN A 2 -41.62 20.10 -60.63
CA ASN A 2 -40.26 19.70 -60.97
C ASN A 2 -39.24 20.82 -60.82
N GLU A 3 -38.38 20.66 -59.84
CA GLU A 3 -36.99 20.29 -60.14
C GLU A 3 -36.23 19.96 -58.87
N THR A 4 -35.65 18.75 -58.88
CA THR A 4 -34.75 18.18 -57.93
C THR A 4 -33.34 18.67 -58.18
N HIS A 5 -32.65 19.18 -57.13
CA HIS A 5 -31.19 19.31 -57.17
C HIS A 5 -30.53 18.26 -56.29
N ARG A 6 -29.88 17.29 -56.94
CA ARG A 6 -28.95 16.33 -56.37
C ARG A 6 -27.62 17.02 -56.09
N ILE A 7 -27.09 16.83 -54.90
CA ILE A 7 -25.68 17.10 -54.53
C ILE A 7 -24.91 15.79 -54.72
N PRO A 8 -23.80 15.74 -55.43
CA PRO A 8 -23.01 14.52 -55.58
C PRO A 8 -22.09 14.35 -54.38
N SER A 9 -22.20 13.21 -53.74
CA SER A 9 -21.26 12.73 -52.75
C SER A 9 -19.99 12.21 -53.44
N CYS A 10 -18.87 12.89 -53.23
CA CYS A 10 -17.56 12.34 -53.54
C CYS A 10 -17.02 11.58 -52.32
N PHE A 11 -17.21 10.29 -52.30
CA PHE A 11 -16.40 9.40 -51.44
C PHE A 11 -15.17 8.98 -52.24
N ALA A 12 -14.00 9.49 -51.83
CA ALA A 12 -12.74 8.90 -52.24
C ALA A 12 -12.40 7.74 -51.28
N PRO A 13 -12.06 6.56 -51.75
CA PRO A 13 -11.60 5.51 -50.89
C PRO A 13 -10.18 5.79 -50.46
N ALA A 14 -10.00 6.02 -49.17
CA ALA A 14 -8.68 5.99 -48.53
C ALA A 14 -8.17 4.55 -48.56
N VAL A 15 -7.25 4.26 -49.48
CA VAL A 15 -6.49 3.02 -49.49
C VAL A 15 -5.53 3.07 -48.29
N LEU A 16 -5.87 2.38 -47.21
CA LEU A 16 -4.93 2.07 -46.15
C LEU A 16 -3.90 1.09 -46.71
N LEU A 17 -2.71 1.59 -47.06
CA LEU A 17 -1.54 0.74 -47.22
C LEU A 17 -1.15 0.27 -45.80
N ALA A 18 -1.63 -0.91 -45.41
CA ALA A 18 -1.05 -1.67 -44.33
C ALA A 18 0.35 -2.09 -44.78
N ALA A 19 1.36 -1.36 -44.32
CA ALA A 19 2.73 -1.81 -44.40
C ALA A 19 2.81 -3.08 -43.55
N LEU A 20 2.77 -4.24 -44.16
CA LEU A 20 3.17 -5.50 -43.59
C LEU A 20 4.67 -5.36 -43.27
N TYR A 21 4.96 -4.97 -42.02
CA TYR A 21 6.27 -5.22 -41.46
C TYR A 21 6.42 -6.74 -41.34
N VAL A 22 7.02 -7.35 -42.35
CA VAL A 22 7.56 -8.69 -42.21
C VAL A 22 8.76 -8.54 -41.30
N ALA A 23 8.54 -8.73 -39.99
CA ALA A 23 9.62 -8.97 -39.07
C ALA A 23 10.46 -10.16 -39.63
N PRO A 24 11.79 -10.10 -39.59
CA PRO A 24 12.58 -11.24 -39.97
C PRO A 24 12.15 -12.41 -39.11
N LEU A 25 11.83 -13.53 -39.75
CA LEU A 25 11.66 -14.83 -39.10
C LEU A 25 13.00 -15.26 -38.50
N GLY A 26 13.36 -14.61 -37.37
CA GLY A 26 14.24 -15.22 -36.41
C GLY A 26 13.47 -16.41 -35.84
N ALA A 27 14.10 -17.54 -35.67
CA ALA A 27 13.51 -18.74 -35.11
C ALA A 27 12.72 -18.34 -33.85
N GLN A 28 11.43 -18.19 -33.99
CA GLN A 28 10.55 -18.03 -32.85
C GLN A 28 10.63 -19.38 -32.12
N ASP A 29 11.06 -19.31 -30.90
CA ASP A 29 10.95 -20.42 -29.97
C ASP A 29 9.45 -20.69 -29.79
N THR A 30 8.91 -21.55 -30.63
CA THR A 30 7.47 -21.78 -30.74
C THR A 30 6.96 -22.66 -29.60
N HIS A 31 7.86 -23.17 -28.76
CA HIS A 31 7.52 -24.12 -27.70
C HIS A 31 7.30 -23.50 -26.35
N PHE A 32 7.78 -22.28 -26.13
CA PHE A 32 7.71 -21.67 -24.81
C PHE A 32 7.68 -20.12 -24.86
N ALA A 33 6.62 -19.55 -24.33
CA ALA A 33 6.51 -18.10 -24.14
C ALA A 33 5.87 -17.82 -22.78
N PRO A 34 6.61 -17.21 -21.85
CA PRO A 34 6.03 -16.77 -20.57
C PRO A 34 4.86 -15.82 -20.82
N LYS A 35 3.78 -16.03 -20.08
CA LYS A 35 2.68 -15.06 -20.02
C LYS A 35 2.90 -14.21 -18.78
N ASN A 36 2.99 -12.89 -18.97
CA ASN A 36 3.29 -11.97 -17.90
C ASN A 36 4.61 -12.34 -17.20
N GLN A 37 4.55 -12.54 -15.89
CA GLN A 37 5.69 -12.91 -15.04
C GLN A 37 5.80 -14.42 -14.80
N GLN A 38 4.97 -15.24 -15.43
CA GLN A 38 4.82 -16.66 -15.10
C GLN A 38 5.14 -17.56 -16.28
N ILE A 39 5.93 -18.59 -16.01
CA ILE A 39 6.19 -19.69 -16.93
C ILE A 39 5.13 -20.78 -16.69
N PRO A 40 4.35 -21.14 -17.71
CA PRO A 40 3.32 -22.17 -17.54
C PRO A 40 3.92 -23.53 -17.21
N PRO A 41 3.19 -24.37 -16.46
CA PRO A 41 3.61 -25.73 -16.20
C PRO A 41 3.73 -26.56 -17.51
N PRO A 42 4.37 -27.75 -17.46
CA PRO A 42 4.43 -28.64 -18.59
C PRO A 42 3.03 -28.88 -19.19
N PRO A 43 2.90 -28.97 -20.52
CA PRO A 43 1.59 -29.19 -21.15
C PRO A 43 0.84 -30.44 -20.67
N CYS A 44 1.55 -31.45 -20.16
CA CYS A 44 0.95 -32.62 -19.54
C CYS A 44 0.25 -32.33 -18.20
N MET A 45 0.62 -31.24 -17.52
CA MET A 45 0.02 -30.80 -16.26
C MET A 45 -1.10 -29.77 -16.44
N THR A 46 -1.44 -29.41 -17.66
CA THR A 46 -2.56 -28.49 -17.88
C THR A 46 -3.88 -29.14 -17.49
N ILE A 47 -4.67 -28.41 -16.69
CA ILE A 47 -6.00 -28.85 -16.27
C ILE A 47 -6.90 -29.03 -17.47
N ARG A 48 -7.50 -30.20 -17.61
CA ARG A 48 -8.56 -30.45 -18.59
C ARG A 48 -9.91 -30.06 -18.00
N GLY A 49 -10.33 -28.83 -18.25
CA GLY A 49 -11.59 -28.27 -17.76
C GLY A 49 -11.43 -27.54 -16.44
N ALA A 50 -11.85 -26.29 -16.41
CA ALA A 50 -11.66 -25.35 -15.29
C ALA A 50 -12.40 -25.74 -13.99
N TRP A 51 -13.30 -26.71 -14.05
CA TRP A 51 -14.19 -27.12 -12.95
C TRP A 51 -13.80 -28.42 -12.26
N GLU A 52 -13.02 -29.25 -12.90
CA GLU A 52 -12.85 -30.64 -12.48
C GLU A 52 -11.51 -30.91 -11.80
N GLY A 53 -10.69 -29.86 -11.62
CA GLY A 53 -9.47 -29.90 -10.82
C GLY A 53 -8.53 -31.05 -11.17
N GLY A 54 -8.54 -31.51 -12.41
CA GLY A 54 -7.75 -32.65 -12.84
C GLY A 54 -6.56 -32.25 -13.69
N TYR A 55 -5.39 -32.74 -13.38
CA TYR A 55 -4.25 -32.72 -14.28
C TYR A 55 -3.75 -34.13 -14.53
N VAL A 56 -3.07 -34.35 -15.65
CA VAL A 56 -2.41 -35.62 -15.94
C VAL A 56 -0.94 -35.47 -15.53
N ALA A 57 -0.48 -36.34 -14.62
CA ALA A 57 0.93 -36.35 -14.24
C ALA A 57 1.82 -36.55 -15.49
N CYS A 58 2.89 -35.81 -15.58
CA CYS A 58 3.85 -35.94 -16.64
C CYS A 58 4.58 -37.27 -16.58
N THR A 59 4.88 -37.85 -17.74
CA THR A 59 5.93 -38.86 -17.77
C THR A 59 7.28 -38.19 -17.47
N PRO A 60 8.26 -38.94 -16.91
CA PRO A 60 9.61 -38.38 -16.69
C PRO A 60 10.22 -37.76 -17.94
N LEU A 61 9.98 -38.37 -19.11
CA LEU A 61 10.48 -37.86 -20.39
C LEU A 61 9.85 -36.52 -20.79
N SER A 62 8.53 -36.38 -20.62
CA SER A 62 7.83 -35.10 -20.94
C SER A 62 8.19 -33.98 -19.99
N HIS A 63 8.41 -34.28 -18.70
CA HIS A 63 8.93 -33.31 -17.75
C HIS A 63 10.36 -32.89 -18.08
N GLN A 64 11.25 -33.82 -18.37
CA GLN A 64 12.64 -33.52 -18.76
C GLN A 64 12.72 -32.68 -20.03
N GLN A 65 11.87 -32.98 -21.02
CA GLN A 65 11.81 -32.15 -22.25
C GLN A 65 11.39 -30.70 -21.93
N TRP A 66 10.32 -30.54 -21.17
CA TRP A 66 9.87 -29.21 -20.75
C TRP A 66 10.96 -28.45 -19.94
N LEU A 67 11.64 -29.11 -19.03
CA LEU A 67 12.72 -28.50 -18.26
C LEU A 67 13.90 -28.09 -19.16
N ALA A 68 14.22 -28.90 -20.17
CA ALA A 68 15.23 -28.57 -21.17
C ALA A 68 14.81 -27.32 -21.99
N ASP A 69 13.56 -27.26 -22.40
CA ASP A 69 13.02 -26.15 -23.20
C ASP A 69 13.06 -24.82 -22.44
N ILE A 70 12.61 -24.79 -21.18
CA ILE A 70 12.67 -23.58 -20.36
C ILE A 70 14.10 -23.19 -19.96
N THR A 71 15.00 -24.17 -19.82
CA THR A 71 16.44 -23.91 -19.58
C THR A 71 17.09 -23.31 -20.82
N HIS A 72 16.78 -23.84 -22.00
CA HIS A 72 17.24 -23.27 -23.26
C HIS A 72 16.76 -21.85 -23.44
N TRP A 73 15.47 -21.60 -23.21
CA TRP A 73 14.89 -20.25 -23.25
C TRP A 73 15.59 -19.28 -22.29
N ARG A 74 15.84 -19.69 -21.03
CA ARG A 74 16.57 -18.89 -20.03
C ARG A 74 17.95 -18.46 -20.55
N ASN A 75 18.71 -19.43 -21.08
CA ASN A 75 20.07 -19.16 -21.54
C ASN A 75 20.10 -18.21 -22.76
N GLU A 76 19.22 -18.44 -23.73
CA GLU A 76 19.09 -17.54 -24.88
C GLU A 76 18.61 -16.15 -24.45
N ARG A 77 17.66 -16.08 -23.53
CA ARG A 77 17.10 -14.80 -23.07
C ARG A 77 18.16 -13.96 -22.39
N ARG A 78 18.97 -14.54 -21.52
CA ARG A 78 20.11 -13.86 -20.88
C ARG A 78 21.10 -13.30 -21.91
N ILE A 79 21.40 -14.05 -22.97
CA ILE A 79 22.28 -13.58 -24.04
C ILE A 79 21.65 -12.41 -24.80
N ARG A 80 20.38 -12.51 -25.18
CA ARG A 80 19.67 -11.49 -25.95
C ARG A 80 19.52 -10.17 -25.19
N THR A 81 19.34 -10.22 -23.88
CA THR A 81 19.17 -9.04 -23.02
C THR A 81 20.51 -8.45 -22.56
N GLY A 82 21.63 -9.14 -22.83
CA GLY A 82 22.94 -8.72 -22.31
C GLY A 82 22.98 -8.77 -20.78
N PHE A 83 22.31 -9.74 -20.18
CA PHE A 83 22.17 -9.87 -18.71
C PHE A 83 23.54 -9.81 -18.02
N ASP A 84 23.64 -8.90 -17.02
CA ASP A 84 24.81 -8.71 -16.17
C ASP A 84 24.44 -9.01 -14.70
N SER A 85 25.09 -10.01 -14.12
CA SER A 85 24.85 -10.44 -12.74
C SER A 85 25.62 -9.67 -11.67
N SER A 86 26.42 -8.69 -12.04
CA SER A 86 27.38 -8.03 -11.14
C SER A 86 26.74 -7.39 -9.90
N ARG A 87 25.48 -6.89 -10.00
CA ARG A 87 24.78 -6.32 -8.85
C ARG A 87 24.43 -7.35 -7.79
N TYR A 88 24.12 -8.57 -8.20
CA TYR A 88 23.85 -9.67 -7.25
C TYR A 88 25.10 -10.11 -6.47
N GLU A 89 26.29 -9.69 -6.91
CA GLU A 89 27.56 -9.99 -6.27
C GLU A 89 28.04 -8.87 -5.33
N LEU A 90 27.41 -7.69 -5.39
CA LEU A 90 27.73 -6.58 -4.50
C LEU A 90 27.38 -6.93 -3.04
N PRO A 91 28.36 -6.86 -2.11
CA PRO A 91 28.07 -7.19 -0.70
C PRO A 91 26.94 -6.37 -0.09
N ALA A 92 26.76 -5.13 -0.53
CA ALA A 92 25.68 -4.25 -0.06
C ALA A 92 24.29 -4.70 -0.48
N LEU A 93 24.15 -5.55 -1.52
CA LEU A 93 22.87 -6.00 -2.07
C LEU A 93 22.59 -7.49 -1.84
N GLN A 94 23.56 -8.24 -1.31
CA GLN A 94 23.39 -9.70 -1.10
C GLN A 94 22.26 -10.05 -0.12
N TRP A 95 21.91 -9.15 0.79
CA TRP A 95 20.80 -9.34 1.71
C TRP A 95 19.47 -9.57 0.99
N ALA A 96 19.26 -8.95 -0.18
CA ALA A 96 18.05 -9.09 -0.97
C ALA A 96 17.77 -10.55 -1.35
N GLN A 97 18.80 -11.37 -1.58
CA GLN A 97 18.68 -12.76 -1.99
C GLN A 97 18.07 -13.69 -0.93
N SER A 98 17.92 -13.20 0.30
CA SER A 98 17.36 -13.94 1.44
C SER A 98 16.34 -13.10 2.25
N ALA A 99 15.80 -12.04 1.65
CA ALA A 99 14.74 -11.23 2.25
C ALA A 99 13.38 -11.88 1.96
N PHE A 100 13.01 -12.92 2.73
CA PHE A 100 11.80 -13.71 2.50
C PHE A 100 10.53 -13.11 3.14
N MET A 101 10.67 -12.13 4.02
CA MET A 101 9.54 -11.47 4.65
C MET A 101 9.73 -9.96 4.65
N GLN A 102 8.90 -9.25 3.90
CA GLN A 102 8.89 -7.81 3.78
C GLN A 102 7.47 -7.27 4.01
N PRO A 103 7.16 -6.61 5.12
CA PRO A 103 5.92 -5.87 5.21
C PRO A 103 6.02 -4.54 4.46
N GLN A 104 4.93 -4.17 3.77
CA GLN A 104 4.67 -2.79 3.41
C GLN A 104 4.00 -2.13 4.62
N MET A 105 4.73 -1.29 5.31
CA MET A 105 4.30 -0.68 6.55
C MET A 105 3.83 0.75 6.29
N MET A 106 2.57 1.02 6.58
CA MET A 106 2.04 2.37 6.59
C MET A 106 2.60 3.13 7.79
N VAL A 107 3.11 4.32 7.58
CA VAL A 107 3.68 5.15 8.66
C VAL A 107 2.69 5.49 9.75
N HIS A 108 1.39 5.36 9.47
CA HIS A 108 0.29 5.60 10.39
C HIS A 108 0.04 4.43 11.38
N ASP A 109 0.81 3.33 11.26
CA ASP A 109 0.71 2.20 12.19
C ASP A 109 1.18 2.61 13.60
N ARG A 110 0.29 2.46 14.58
CA ARG A 110 0.54 2.84 15.98
C ARG A 110 1.56 1.93 16.67
N TYR A 111 1.86 0.77 16.11
CA TYR A 111 2.96 -0.07 16.57
C TYR A 111 4.31 0.46 16.11
N PHE A 112 4.30 1.26 15.02
CA PHE A 112 5.50 1.90 14.49
C PHE A 112 5.79 3.27 15.11
N TYR A 113 4.74 4.05 15.42
CA TYR A 113 4.88 5.36 16.03
C TYR A 113 3.90 5.56 17.18
N ASP A 114 4.39 6.04 18.32
CA ASP A 114 3.57 6.42 19.47
C ASP A 114 3.36 7.95 19.48
N PRO A 115 2.17 8.42 19.09
CA PRO A 115 1.89 9.86 19.00
C PRO A 115 1.84 10.55 20.38
N VAL A 116 1.58 9.81 21.46
CA VAL A 116 1.55 10.35 22.82
C VAL A 116 2.96 10.55 23.35
N ALA A 117 3.84 9.57 23.13
CA ALA A 117 5.24 9.64 23.53
C ALA A 117 6.10 10.45 22.53
N GLY A 118 5.57 10.77 21.36
CA GLY A 118 6.25 11.50 20.28
C GLY A 118 7.49 10.78 19.75
N LYS A 119 7.44 9.44 19.61
CA LYS A 119 8.61 8.66 19.20
C LYS A 119 8.28 7.46 18.33
N TYR A 120 9.25 7.09 17.49
CA TYR A 120 9.21 5.81 16.77
C TYR A 120 9.31 4.64 17.75
N THR A 121 8.51 3.61 17.51
CA THR A 121 8.43 2.38 18.31
C THR A 121 8.84 1.16 17.48
N VAL A 122 9.96 1.27 16.76
CA VAL A 122 10.49 0.23 15.87
C VAL A 122 10.57 -1.13 16.56
N ASP A 123 11.06 -1.17 17.82
CA ASP A 123 11.13 -2.44 18.57
C ASP A 123 9.75 -3.06 18.76
N LYS A 124 8.73 -2.27 19.15
CA LYS A 124 7.36 -2.76 19.32
C LYS A 124 6.80 -3.34 18.01
N TYR A 125 7.04 -2.65 16.89
CA TYR A 125 6.60 -3.09 15.56
C TYR A 125 7.27 -4.41 15.15
N VAL A 126 8.60 -4.50 15.27
CA VAL A 126 9.36 -5.70 14.93
C VAL A 126 9.03 -6.86 15.88
N ASP A 127 8.87 -6.62 17.19
CA ASP A 127 8.50 -7.66 18.17
C ASP A 127 7.12 -8.27 17.88
N ASP A 128 6.16 -7.46 17.41
CA ASP A 128 4.85 -7.96 17.00
C ASP A 128 4.96 -8.86 15.78
N LEU A 129 5.72 -8.44 14.77
CA LEU A 129 5.95 -9.25 13.56
C LEU A 129 6.79 -10.48 13.83
N GLU A 130 7.74 -10.43 14.76
CA GLU A 130 8.48 -11.61 15.20
C GLU A 130 7.55 -12.65 15.84
N LYS A 131 6.65 -12.20 16.68
CA LYS A 131 5.65 -13.07 17.31
C LYS A 131 4.70 -13.72 16.28
N ARG A 132 4.22 -12.95 15.32
CA ARG A 132 3.24 -13.43 14.32
C ARG A 132 3.87 -14.18 13.15
N TYR A 133 4.98 -13.68 12.60
CA TYR A 133 5.59 -14.19 11.36
C TYR A 133 6.98 -14.79 11.54
N GLY A 134 7.53 -14.76 12.74
CA GLY A 134 8.91 -15.22 13.00
C GLY A 134 9.97 -14.21 12.55
N GLY A 135 9.63 -12.91 12.52
CA GLY A 135 10.51 -11.81 12.15
C GLY A 135 10.36 -11.36 10.69
N ILE A 136 11.02 -10.26 10.37
CA ILE A 136 11.06 -9.66 9.03
C ILE A 136 12.51 -9.44 8.61
N ASP A 137 12.76 -9.42 7.30
CA ASP A 137 14.11 -9.25 6.73
C ASP A 137 14.30 -7.85 6.15
N ALA A 138 13.23 -7.29 5.61
CA ALA A 138 13.17 -5.92 5.12
C ALA A 138 11.82 -5.29 5.51
N VAL A 139 11.70 -3.98 5.37
CA VAL A 139 10.46 -3.22 5.53
C VAL A 139 10.36 -2.14 4.45
N LEU A 140 9.24 -2.07 3.76
CA LEU A 140 8.91 -0.97 2.86
C LEU A 140 8.10 0.07 3.64
N ILE A 141 8.69 1.23 3.91
CA ILE A 141 8.07 2.31 4.68
C ILE A 141 7.26 3.20 3.77
N TRP A 142 5.95 3.04 3.79
CA TRP A 142 5.04 3.77 2.92
C TRP A 142 4.53 5.05 3.58
N ALA A 143 5.12 6.18 3.18
CA ALA A 143 4.86 7.49 3.78
C ALA A 143 4.06 8.45 2.87
N THR A 144 3.58 8.01 1.71
CA THR A 144 3.11 8.93 0.66
C THR A 144 1.61 8.92 0.47
N TYR A 145 1.02 7.86 -0.04
CA TYR A 145 -0.45 7.71 -0.02
C TYR A 145 -0.90 7.72 1.46
N PRO A 146 -2.03 7.69 1.85
CA PRO A 146 -3.30 8.23 1.40
C PRO A 146 -3.48 9.73 1.66
N ASN A 147 -2.51 10.40 2.28
CA ASN A 147 -2.60 11.83 2.59
C ASN A 147 -2.01 12.73 1.50
N MET A 148 -1.35 12.16 0.48
CA MET A 148 -0.81 12.92 -0.63
C MET A 148 -1.93 13.57 -1.45
N GLY A 149 -1.78 14.86 -1.74
CA GLY A 149 -2.79 15.64 -2.44
C GLY A 149 -3.71 16.46 -1.52
N VAL A 150 -3.61 16.29 -0.20
CA VAL A 150 -4.26 17.20 0.77
C VAL A 150 -3.67 18.61 0.70
N ASP A 151 -2.41 18.72 0.31
CA ASP A 151 -1.68 19.94 0.00
C ASP A 151 -0.64 19.70 -1.11
N ASP A 152 0.24 20.65 -1.34
CA ASP A 152 1.22 20.65 -2.42
C ASP A 152 2.52 19.86 -2.11
N ARG A 153 2.59 19.13 -1.01
CA ARG A 153 3.74 18.27 -0.71
C ARG A 153 3.81 17.12 -1.69
N ASN A 154 4.99 16.89 -2.24
CA ASN A 154 5.27 15.68 -3.03
C ASN A 154 5.63 14.50 -2.13
N GLN A 155 5.86 13.32 -2.74
CA GLN A 155 6.24 12.10 -2.05
C GLN A 155 7.45 12.28 -1.10
N HIS A 156 8.46 13.04 -1.51
CA HIS A 156 9.66 13.26 -0.70
C HIS A 156 9.44 14.27 0.40
N ASP A 157 8.58 15.27 0.17
CA ASP A 157 8.15 16.22 1.20
C ASP A 157 7.34 15.52 2.29
N MET A 158 6.50 14.53 1.91
CA MET A 158 5.78 13.70 2.87
C MET A 158 6.75 12.91 3.75
N VAL A 159 7.75 12.23 3.17
CA VAL A 159 8.78 11.53 3.94
C VAL A 159 9.54 12.50 4.87
N ARG A 160 9.95 13.67 4.37
CA ARG A 160 10.66 14.67 5.20
C ARG A 160 9.80 15.30 6.30
N SER A 161 8.48 15.23 6.17
CA SER A 161 7.52 15.70 7.18
C SER A 161 7.30 14.69 8.32
N MET A 162 7.83 13.47 8.19
CA MET A 162 7.76 12.48 9.26
C MET A 162 8.46 12.99 10.54
N PRO A 163 8.06 12.50 11.72
CA PRO A 163 8.55 12.99 13.01
C PRO A 163 10.07 13.09 13.10
N GLY A 164 10.56 14.23 13.60
CA GLY A 164 11.98 14.52 13.72
C GLY A 164 12.69 14.83 12.38
N GLY A 165 11.98 14.87 11.26
CA GLY A 165 12.53 15.16 9.95
C GLY A 165 13.68 14.22 9.59
N ILE A 166 14.72 14.73 8.91
CA ILE A 166 15.86 13.92 8.46
C ILE A 166 16.58 13.19 9.62
N GLU A 167 16.76 13.83 10.75
CA GLU A 167 17.46 13.20 11.89
C GLU A 167 16.59 12.11 12.54
N GLY A 168 15.27 12.32 12.62
CA GLY A 168 14.33 11.29 13.05
C GLY A 168 14.33 10.08 12.12
N LEU A 169 14.36 10.31 10.80
CA LEU A 169 14.46 9.25 9.80
C LEU A 169 15.76 8.45 9.93
N LYS A 170 16.91 9.12 10.09
CA LYS A 170 18.21 8.44 10.31
C LYS A 170 18.15 7.52 11.54
N GLN A 171 17.60 8.01 12.64
CA GLN A 171 17.49 7.24 13.87
C GLN A 171 16.56 6.03 13.68
N MET A 172 15.42 6.24 13.05
CA MET A 172 14.45 5.18 12.75
C MET A 172 15.07 4.08 11.87
N VAL A 173 15.77 4.44 10.80
CA VAL A 173 16.49 3.48 9.95
C VAL A 173 17.56 2.73 10.75
N ALA A 174 18.32 3.44 11.58
CA ALA A 174 19.34 2.81 12.44
C ALA A 174 18.71 1.82 13.45
N ASP A 175 17.50 2.09 13.94
CA ASP A 175 16.79 1.19 14.84
C ASP A 175 16.34 -0.08 14.12
N PHE A 176 15.89 0.00 12.87
CA PHE A 176 15.62 -1.17 12.02
C PHE A 176 16.91 -1.96 11.75
N HIS A 177 18.01 -1.29 11.37
CA HIS A 177 19.30 -1.95 11.14
C HIS A 177 19.82 -2.67 12.40
N ARG A 178 19.64 -2.10 13.57
CA ARG A 178 19.98 -2.75 14.86
C ARG A 178 19.21 -4.07 15.07
N ARG A 179 18.00 -4.16 14.52
CA ARG A 179 17.17 -5.38 14.53
C ARG A 179 17.47 -6.31 13.34
N GLY A 180 18.45 -5.98 12.49
CA GLY A 180 18.80 -6.74 11.31
C GLY A 180 17.84 -6.57 10.12
N VAL A 181 16.94 -5.57 10.17
CA VAL A 181 15.94 -5.30 9.14
C VAL A 181 16.42 -4.23 8.18
N ARG A 182 16.27 -4.46 6.88
CA ARG A 182 16.57 -3.51 5.81
C ARG A 182 15.38 -2.59 5.55
N VAL A 183 15.66 -1.36 5.08
CA VAL A 183 14.64 -0.32 4.95
C VAL A 183 14.55 0.18 3.51
N LEU A 184 13.37 0.07 2.93
CA LEU A 184 13.03 0.62 1.61
C LEU A 184 12.03 1.75 1.75
N PHE A 185 12.05 2.68 0.77
CA PHE A 185 11.03 3.71 0.60
C PHE A 185 10.43 3.67 -0.79
N PRO A 186 9.17 4.11 -0.98
CA PRO A 186 8.57 4.15 -2.30
C PRO A 186 9.09 5.32 -3.13
N MET A 187 9.00 5.18 -4.45
CA MET A 187 9.26 6.22 -5.44
C MET A 187 8.24 6.15 -6.56
N MET A 188 7.53 7.23 -6.80
CA MET A 188 6.57 7.39 -7.89
C MET A 188 7.11 8.38 -8.92
N MET A 189 7.39 7.94 -10.14
CA MET A 189 7.95 8.80 -11.19
C MET A 189 6.95 9.86 -11.68
N TRP A 190 5.68 9.63 -11.52
CA TRP A 190 4.62 10.56 -11.90
C TRP A 190 4.41 11.70 -10.87
N ASP A 191 4.84 11.52 -9.62
CA ASP A 191 4.77 12.56 -8.60
C ASP A 191 6.09 13.34 -8.52
N GLN A 192 6.27 14.25 -9.46
CA GLN A 192 7.43 15.13 -9.54
C GLN A 192 7.40 16.23 -8.47
N GLY A 193 6.20 16.53 -7.93
CA GLY A 193 6.00 17.45 -6.84
C GLY A 193 6.16 18.93 -7.19
N THR A 194 6.16 19.73 -6.12
CA THR A 194 6.15 21.20 -6.17
C THR A 194 7.53 21.81 -6.16
N ARG A 195 8.54 21.06 -5.73
CA ARG A 195 9.92 21.55 -5.63
C ARG A 195 10.83 20.86 -6.62
N ASP A 196 11.63 21.66 -7.28
CA ASP A 196 12.80 21.17 -8.00
C ASP A 196 13.84 20.74 -6.95
N PRO A 197 14.30 19.46 -6.94
CA PRO A 197 15.33 19.01 -6.02
C PRO A 197 16.72 19.63 -6.29
N GLY A 198 16.87 20.45 -7.32
CA GLY A 198 18.14 21.08 -7.71
C GLY A 198 19.12 20.13 -8.43
N ALA A 199 18.69 18.90 -8.71
CA ALA A 199 19.42 17.86 -9.41
C ALA A 199 18.45 16.97 -10.18
N GLY A 200 18.95 16.14 -11.10
CA GLY A 200 18.12 15.10 -11.73
C GLY A 200 17.57 14.12 -10.67
N TRP A 201 16.38 13.61 -10.89
CA TRP A 201 15.71 12.69 -9.95
C TRP A 201 16.57 11.52 -9.47
N PRO A 202 17.33 10.83 -10.35
CA PRO A 202 18.23 9.76 -9.90
C PRO A 202 19.26 10.23 -8.88
N ASP A 203 19.95 11.35 -9.15
CA ASP A 203 20.94 11.90 -8.23
C ASP A 203 20.32 12.42 -6.93
N ALA A 204 19.14 13.06 -7.00
CA ALA A 204 18.44 13.59 -5.82
C ALA A 204 17.97 12.47 -4.89
N ILE A 205 17.41 11.39 -5.44
CA ILE A 205 16.96 10.23 -4.68
C ILE A 205 18.14 9.47 -4.07
N ALA A 206 19.19 9.21 -4.86
CA ALA A 206 20.41 8.56 -4.36
C ALA A 206 21.02 9.34 -3.19
N ALA A 207 21.10 10.68 -3.30
CA ALA A 207 21.59 11.55 -2.23
C ALA A 207 20.68 11.49 -0.98
N PHE A 208 19.36 11.49 -1.16
CA PHE A 208 18.41 11.42 -0.05
C PHE A 208 18.46 10.08 0.69
N MET A 209 18.45 8.96 -0.04
CA MET A 209 18.53 7.62 0.54
C MET A 209 19.86 7.44 1.29
N LYS A 210 20.99 7.89 0.70
CA LYS A 210 22.28 7.94 1.40
C LYS A 210 22.22 8.77 2.69
N GLN A 211 21.55 9.93 2.64
CA GLN A 211 21.44 10.83 3.80
C GLN A 211 20.75 10.16 4.99
N ILE A 212 19.69 9.38 4.73
CA ILE A 212 18.95 8.65 5.78
C ILE A 212 19.44 7.22 5.99
N ASN A 213 20.42 6.77 5.19
CA ASN A 213 21.01 5.43 5.20
C ASN A 213 19.99 4.32 4.91
N ALA A 214 19.04 4.56 4.00
CA ALA A 214 18.09 3.55 3.54
C ALA A 214 18.76 2.55 2.59
N ASP A 215 18.23 1.31 2.52
CA ASP A 215 18.83 0.19 1.78
C ASP A 215 18.27 0.02 0.37
N GLY A 216 17.09 0.55 0.09
CA GLY A 216 16.45 0.36 -1.20
C GLY A 216 15.28 1.31 -1.51
N ILE A 217 14.78 1.15 -2.71
CA ILE A 217 13.67 1.91 -3.28
C ILE A 217 12.69 0.94 -3.93
N ASN A 218 11.41 1.06 -3.55
CA ASN A 218 10.32 0.49 -4.34
C ASN A 218 9.91 1.48 -5.44
N GLY A 219 9.90 1.02 -6.69
CA GLY A 219 9.48 1.78 -7.86
C GLY A 219 7.99 1.59 -8.13
N ASP A 220 7.16 2.31 -7.43
CA ASP A 220 5.70 2.26 -7.58
C ASP A 220 5.28 2.65 -9.01
N THR A 221 4.31 1.92 -9.58
CA THR A 221 3.81 2.07 -10.95
C THR A 221 4.85 1.91 -12.05
N GLN A 222 5.97 1.22 -11.79
CA GLN A 222 7.06 1.04 -12.76
C GLN A 222 7.22 -0.43 -13.16
N ASP A 223 7.42 -0.65 -14.46
CA ASP A 223 7.83 -1.92 -15.08
C ASP A 223 9.37 -2.03 -15.14
N GLY A 224 10.03 -1.78 -14.03
CA GLY A 224 11.48 -1.68 -13.88
C GLY A 224 11.92 -0.27 -13.52
N VAL A 225 12.79 -0.16 -12.51
CA VAL A 225 13.40 1.12 -12.15
C VAL A 225 14.51 1.44 -13.19
N PRO A 226 14.54 2.65 -13.79
CA PRO A 226 15.53 2.96 -14.81
C PRO A 226 16.97 2.83 -14.31
N LEU A 227 17.89 2.27 -15.14
CA LEU A 227 19.31 2.09 -14.82
C LEU A 227 19.99 3.34 -14.26
N ALA A 228 19.54 4.54 -14.66
CA ALA A 228 20.08 5.80 -14.17
C ALA A 228 20.04 5.93 -12.63
N PHE A 229 19.07 5.33 -11.97
CA PHE A 229 18.98 5.33 -10.50
C PHE A 229 20.05 4.44 -9.86
N SER A 230 20.31 3.26 -10.44
CA SER A 230 21.38 2.37 -9.99
C SER A 230 22.75 3.04 -10.14
N LEU A 231 23.01 3.67 -11.28
CA LEU A 231 24.25 4.40 -11.53
C LEU A 231 24.42 5.61 -10.59
N ALA A 232 23.34 6.33 -10.28
CA ALA A 232 23.38 7.44 -9.33
C ALA A 232 23.68 6.96 -7.90
N ALA A 233 23.10 5.84 -7.48
CA ALA A 233 23.37 5.23 -6.18
C ALA A 233 24.83 4.76 -6.05
N GLU A 234 25.38 4.15 -7.09
CA GLU A 234 26.80 3.76 -7.15
C GLU A 234 27.73 4.99 -7.11
N LYS A 235 27.40 6.03 -7.87
CA LYS A 235 28.16 7.29 -7.92
C LYS A 235 28.29 7.96 -6.55
N VAL A 236 27.26 7.91 -5.72
CA VAL A 236 27.34 8.43 -4.35
C VAL A 236 27.97 7.44 -3.37
N GLY A 237 28.36 6.23 -3.81
CA GLY A 237 28.94 5.17 -2.98
C GLY A 237 27.94 4.59 -1.99
N HIS A 238 26.65 4.50 -2.36
CA HIS A 238 25.56 3.94 -1.57
C HIS A 238 24.64 3.11 -2.49
N PRO A 239 25.07 1.90 -2.90
CA PRO A 239 24.24 1.04 -3.73
C PRO A 239 22.90 0.76 -3.07
N LEU A 240 21.81 0.83 -3.86
CA LEU A 240 20.44 0.62 -3.42
C LEU A 240 19.86 -0.61 -4.10
N ALA A 241 19.07 -1.37 -3.37
CA ALA A 241 18.18 -2.38 -3.95
C ALA A 241 16.98 -1.68 -4.58
N PHE A 242 16.66 -2.04 -5.83
CA PHE A 242 15.48 -1.53 -6.52
C PHE A 242 14.45 -2.64 -6.66
N GLU A 243 13.20 -2.30 -6.36
CA GLU A 243 12.04 -3.17 -6.32
C GLU A 243 10.88 -2.53 -7.11
N PRO A 244 10.77 -2.70 -8.43
CA PRO A 244 9.63 -2.18 -9.19
C PRO A 244 8.32 -2.87 -8.78
N GLU A 245 7.19 -2.15 -8.87
CA GLU A 245 5.86 -2.69 -8.63
C GLU A 245 5.45 -3.69 -9.72
N GLY A 246 5.63 -3.31 -10.97
CA GLY A 246 5.46 -4.21 -12.12
C GLY A 246 6.68 -5.10 -12.30
N GLY A 247 6.52 -6.13 -13.09
CA GLY A 247 7.66 -6.97 -13.46
C GLY A 247 8.67 -6.17 -14.27
N PRO A 248 9.96 -6.18 -13.90
CA PRO A 248 10.98 -5.51 -14.68
C PRO A 248 11.03 -6.04 -16.11
N SER A 249 11.48 -5.21 -17.06
CA SER A 249 11.93 -5.74 -18.34
C SER A 249 13.04 -6.76 -18.08
N ASP A 250 13.21 -7.74 -18.95
CA ASP A 250 14.22 -8.77 -18.73
C ASP A 250 15.66 -8.17 -18.68
N GLU A 251 15.88 -7.00 -19.30
CA GLU A 251 17.13 -6.23 -19.21
C GLU A 251 17.32 -5.64 -17.80
N ALA A 252 16.24 -5.14 -17.19
CA ALA A 252 16.29 -4.49 -15.88
C ALA A 252 16.67 -5.46 -14.75
N LEU A 253 16.51 -6.76 -14.93
CA LEU A 253 17.06 -7.78 -14.02
C LEU A 253 18.56 -7.63 -13.77
N SER A 254 19.30 -6.96 -14.65
CA SER A 254 20.74 -6.68 -14.44
C SER A 254 21.00 -5.67 -13.30
N TRP A 255 19.98 -4.90 -12.87
CA TRP A 255 20.15 -3.89 -11.82
C TRP A 255 19.01 -3.81 -10.81
N ASP A 256 17.81 -4.28 -11.12
CA ASP A 256 16.73 -4.44 -10.18
C ASP A 256 16.87 -5.82 -9.51
N VAL A 257 17.26 -5.85 -8.24
CA VAL A 257 17.56 -7.10 -7.52
C VAL A 257 16.37 -7.66 -6.76
N LEU A 258 15.31 -6.87 -6.68
CA LEU A 258 14.00 -7.20 -6.07
C LEU A 258 12.89 -6.88 -7.07
N THR A 259 11.71 -7.45 -6.89
CA THR A 259 10.46 -7.04 -7.57
C THR A 259 9.24 -7.51 -6.77
N TRP A 260 8.11 -6.85 -6.96
CA TRP A 260 6.83 -7.38 -6.53
C TRP A 260 6.34 -8.48 -7.46
N GLY A 261 5.73 -9.52 -6.89
CA GLY A 261 5.01 -10.57 -7.59
C GLY A 261 3.50 -10.38 -7.44
N GLN A 262 2.82 -10.08 -8.53
CA GLN A 262 1.35 -9.99 -8.60
C GLN A 262 0.85 -11.04 -9.57
N TYR A 263 0.45 -12.21 -9.06
CA TYR A 263 0.16 -13.36 -9.90
C TYR A 263 -1.28 -13.81 -9.80
N GLN A 264 -1.71 -14.54 -10.84
CA GLN A 264 -2.89 -15.38 -10.75
C GLN A 264 -2.44 -16.77 -10.31
N PHE A 265 -3.02 -17.26 -9.23
CA PHE A 265 -2.68 -18.56 -8.65
C PHE A 265 -3.61 -19.62 -9.23
N GLU A 266 -3.02 -20.53 -10.00
CA GLU A 266 -3.71 -21.72 -10.51
C GLU A 266 -3.49 -22.91 -9.58
N PHE A 267 -4.28 -23.99 -9.74
CA PHE A 267 -4.13 -25.20 -8.95
C PHE A 267 -2.72 -25.83 -9.10
N VAL A 268 -2.21 -25.89 -10.33
CA VAL A 268 -0.82 -26.25 -10.60
C VAL A 268 0.05 -25.01 -10.51
N PRO A 269 1.01 -24.95 -9.59
CA PRO A 269 1.88 -23.79 -9.47
C PRO A 269 2.63 -23.50 -10.76
N THR A 270 2.66 -22.24 -11.16
CA THR A 270 3.48 -21.75 -12.25
C THR A 270 4.89 -21.42 -11.73
N VAL A 271 5.86 -21.38 -12.63
CA VAL A 271 7.24 -20.99 -12.31
C VAL A 271 7.40 -19.49 -12.50
N ASP A 272 7.98 -18.83 -11.52
CA ASP A 272 8.28 -17.41 -11.66
C ASP A 272 9.36 -17.16 -12.72
N LYS A 273 9.09 -16.22 -13.62
CA LYS A 273 9.99 -15.90 -14.74
C LYS A 273 11.29 -15.26 -14.27
N TYR A 274 11.24 -14.38 -13.29
CA TYR A 274 12.42 -13.63 -12.84
C TYR A 274 13.34 -14.52 -12.01
N ARG A 275 12.77 -15.31 -11.12
CA ARG A 275 13.50 -16.36 -10.38
C ARG A 275 14.11 -17.39 -11.33
N TRP A 276 13.40 -17.75 -12.40
CA TRP A 276 13.95 -18.65 -13.40
C TRP A 276 15.08 -18.02 -14.21
N LEU A 277 14.96 -16.75 -14.58
CA LEU A 277 16.02 -16.02 -15.26
C LEU A 277 17.24 -15.78 -14.37
N GLU A 278 17.04 -15.46 -13.08
CA GLU A 278 18.12 -15.27 -12.11
C GLU A 278 17.67 -15.75 -10.72
N PRO A 279 18.07 -16.93 -10.27
CA PRO A 279 17.63 -17.48 -8.98
C PRO A 279 18.00 -16.63 -7.75
N ARG A 280 18.92 -15.68 -7.88
CA ARG A 280 19.26 -14.72 -6.81
C ARG A 280 18.37 -13.50 -6.79
N HIS A 281 17.55 -13.28 -7.83
CA HIS A 281 16.56 -12.22 -7.86
C HIS A 281 15.45 -12.53 -6.86
N GLN A 282 15.16 -11.64 -5.93
CA GLN A 282 14.09 -11.85 -4.96
C GLN A 282 12.79 -11.27 -5.46
N VAL A 283 11.75 -12.08 -5.43
CA VAL A 283 10.39 -11.68 -5.73
C VAL A 283 9.60 -11.68 -4.42
N ASN A 284 8.94 -10.57 -4.12
CA ASN A 284 8.05 -10.45 -2.97
C ASN A 284 6.60 -10.60 -3.45
N ILE A 285 6.03 -11.78 -3.23
CA ILE A 285 4.63 -12.05 -3.59
C ILE A 285 3.72 -11.20 -2.73
N GLN A 286 2.81 -10.47 -3.38
CA GLN A 286 1.84 -9.64 -2.67
C GLN A 286 0.42 -9.80 -3.22
N GLY A 287 -0.54 -9.91 -2.30
CA GLY A 287 -1.96 -9.96 -2.61
C GLY A 287 -2.72 -9.01 -1.68
N ARG A 288 -2.60 -7.69 -1.90
CA ARG A 288 -3.02 -6.66 -0.95
C ARG A 288 -4.48 -6.74 -0.51
N TRP A 289 -5.37 -7.17 -1.39
CA TRP A 289 -6.81 -7.26 -1.10
C TRP A 289 -7.30 -8.67 -0.75
N VAL A 290 -6.41 -9.65 -0.83
CA VAL A 290 -6.73 -11.05 -0.52
C VAL A 290 -6.62 -11.26 0.99
N ARG A 291 -7.69 -11.76 1.62
CA ARG A 291 -7.74 -12.03 3.07
C ARG A 291 -7.24 -13.43 3.42
N ASP A 292 -7.39 -14.39 2.52
CA ASP A 292 -6.79 -15.71 2.60
C ASP A 292 -5.47 -15.73 1.83
N LYS A 293 -4.35 -15.86 2.53
CA LYS A 293 -2.99 -15.82 1.96
C LYS A 293 -2.45 -17.19 1.60
N THR A 294 -3.26 -18.24 1.65
CA THR A 294 -2.82 -19.61 1.39
C THR A 294 -2.14 -19.76 0.03
N ASP A 295 -2.76 -19.21 -1.02
CA ASP A 295 -2.23 -19.30 -2.38
C ASP A 295 -0.94 -18.49 -2.55
N ASP A 296 -0.90 -17.27 -2.04
CA ASP A 296 0.27 -16.40 -2.04
C ASP A 296 1.49 -17.10 -1.43
N LEU A 297 1.31 -17.62 -0.21
CA LEU A 297 2.37 -18.27 0.56
C LEU A 297 2.82 -19.59 -0.08
N GLN A 298 1.90 -20.38 -0.63
CA GLN A 298 2.26 -21.64 -1.31
C GLN A 298 3.02 -21.38 -2.61
N PHE A 299 2.61 -20.35 -3.35
CA PHE A 299 3.30 -19.95 -4.57
C PHE A 299 4.72 -19.45 -4.27
N ALA A 300 4.87 -18.56 -3.28
CA ALA A 300 6.16 -18.07 -2.84
C ALA A 300 7.10 -19.22 -2.43
N PHE A 301 6.64 -20.10 -1.55
CA PHE A 301 7.44 -21.24 -1.07
C PHE A 301 7.82 -22.23 -2.17
N PHE A 302 6.93 -22.47 -3.14
CA PHE A 302 7.22 -23.34 -4.29
C PHE A 302 8.35 -22.77 -5.16
N ASN A 303 8.37 -21.44 -5.36
CA ASN A 303 9.36 -20.74 -6.17
C ASN A 303 10.60 -20.29 -5.37
N GLY A 304 10.64 -20.51 -4.05
CA GLY A 304 11.72 -20.05 -3.18
C GLY A 304 11.79 -18.51 -3.08
N GLU A 305 10.63 -17.88 -3.04
CA GLU A 305 10.42 -16.43 -3.08
C GLU A 305 10.02 -15.88 -1.71
N GLY A 306 10.08 -14.55 -1.57
CA GLY A 306 9.58 -13.87 -0.40
C GLY A 306 8.09 -13.58 -0.48
N TRP A 307 7.58 -13.08 0.61
CA TRP A 307 6.21 -12.63 0.73
C TRP A 307 6.16 -11.23 1.32
N GLU A 308 5.31 -10.36 0.72
CA GLU A 308 5.03 -9.05 1.23
C GLU A 308 3.68 -9.02 1.94
N SER A 309 3.69 -8.72 3.24
CA SER A 309 2.47 -8.49 3.97
C SER A 309 2.01 -7.05 3.80
N TRP A 310 0.73 -6.89 3.51
CA TRP A 310 0.09 -5.59 3.39
C TRP A 310 -1.18 -5.57 4.24
N GLU A 311 -0.99 -5.43 5.55
CA GLU A 311 -2.08 -5.53 6.52
C GLU A 311 -2.88 -4.24 6.67
N ASN A 312 -2.22 -3.11 6.57
CA ASN A 312 -2.87 -1.81 6.58
C ASN A 312 -2.74 -1.18 5.19
N VAL A 313 -3.82 -1.21 4.43
CA VAL A 313 -3.88 -0.65 3.08
C VAL A 313 -4.57 0.70 3.16
N TRP A 314 -3.81 1.78 3.22
CA TRP A 314 -4.31 3.16 3.31
C TRP A 314 -5.37 3.37 4.41
N GLY A 315 -5.10 2.83 5.60
CA GLY A 315 -6.01 2.89 6.72
C GLY A 315 -7.19 1.91 6.66
N ILE A 316 -7.21 1.05 5.65
CA ILE A 316 -8.12 -0.09 5.56
C ILE A 316 -7.42 -1.31 6.14
N TRP A 317 -7.99 -1.90 7.17
CA TRP A 317 -7.43 -3.10 7.76
C TRP A 317 -7.64 -4.31 6.85
N ASN A 318 -6.58 -4.92 6.41
CA ASN A 318 -6.59 -6.13 5.57
C ASN A 318 -5.85 -7.30 6.22
N GLY A 319 -5.70 -7.31 7.49
CA GLY A 319 -4.95 -8.22 8.35
C GLY A 319 -4.74 -9.65 7.88
N VAL A 320 -3.88 -10.35 8.56
CA VAL A 320 -3.52 -11.75 8.27
C VAL A 320 -4.20 -12.67 9.27
N THR A 321 -4.82 -13.75 8.80
CA THR A 321 -5.46 -14.74 9.70
C THR A 321 -4.44 -15.43 10.59
N PRO A 322 -4.83 -15.94 11.77
CA PRO A 322 -3.91 -16.70 12.62
C PRO A 322 -3.25 -17.90 11.92
N ARG A 323 -3.98 -18.58 11.02
CA ARG A 323 -3.44 -19.69 10.24
C ARG A 323 -2.35 -19.22 9.27
N ASP A 324 -2.61 -18.17 8.52
CA ASP A 324 -1.63 -17.66 7.53
C ASP A 324 -0.41 -17.06 8.21
N GLY A 325 -0.60 -16.38 9.36
CA GLY A 325 0.51 -15.92 10.18
C GLY A 325 1.40 -17.06 10.66
N GLU A 326 0.82 -18.19 11.13
CA GLU A 326 1.58 -19.37 11.51
C GLU A 326 2.23 -20.05 10.30
N ALA A 327 1.55 -20.13 9.16
CA ALA A 327 2.12 -20.67 7.92
C ALA A 327 3.34 -19.85 7.49
N THR A 328 3.21 -18.51 7.48
CA THR A 328 4.32 -17.58 7.19
C THR A 328 5.50 -17.82 8.14
N ARG A 329 5.24 -17.94 9.44
CA ARG A 329 6.27 -18.17 10.44
C ARG A 329 7.06 -19.45 10.19
N ARG A 330 6.39 -20.53 9.78
CA ARG A 330 7.02 -21.82 9.43
C ARG A 330 7.83 -21.73 8.15
N VAL A 331 7.21 -21.18 7.09
CA VAL A 331 7.81 -21.03 5.76
C VAL A 331 9.05 -20.13 5.84
N ALA A 332 8.95 -18.93 6.39
CA ALA A 332 10.09 -18.02 6.53
C ALA A 332 11.23 -18.61 7.39
N THR A 333 10.90 -19.42 8.42
CA THR A 333 11.91 -20.12 9.22
C THR A 333 12.70 -21.12 8.37
N LEU A 334 12.02 -21.86 7.48
CA LEU A 334 12.66 -22.81 6.58
C LEU A 334 13.50 -22.08 5.52
N GLU A 335 12.92 -21.09 4.85
CA GLU A 335 13.55 -20.36 3.75
C GLU A 335 14.83 -19.65 4.19
N ARG A 336 14.83 -18.96 5.33
CA ARG A 336 16.04 -18.34 5.89
C ARG A 336 17.15 -19.34 6.12
N SER A 337 16.82 -20.54 6.60
CA SER A 337 17.80 -21.61 6.79
C SER A 337 18.21 -22.28 5.49
N ALA A 338 17.34 -22.27 4.50
CA ALA A 338 17.52 -22.88 3.18
C ALA A 338 18.04 -21.90 2.12
N ALA A 339 18.24 -20.64 2.43
CA ALA A 339 18.59 -19.59 1.47
C ALA A 339 19.73 -19.99 0.49
N PRO A 340 20.82 -20.65 0.91
CA PRO A 340 21.85 -21.08 -0.03
C PRO A 340 21.37 -22.10 -1.09
N PHE A 341 20.32 -22.88 -0.80
CA PHE A 341 19.72 -23.78 -1.77
C PHE A 341 18.83 -23.04 -2.76
N LEU A 342 18.03 -22.09 -2.27
CA LEU A 342 17.00 -21.41 -3.04
C LEU A 342 17.58 -20.47 -4.14
N ILE A 343 18.87 -20.20 -4.12
CA ILE A 343 19.59 -19.47 -5.19
C ILE A 343 20.28 -20.39 -6.19
N SER A 344 20.00 -21.70 -6.18
CA SER A 344 20.63 -22.69 -7.05
C SER A 344 20.30 -22.43 -8.53
N GLN A 345 21.33 -22.35 -9.37
CA GLN A 345 21.18 -22.25 -10.83
C GLN A 345 20.62 -23.55 -11.46
N ASP A 346 20.69 -24.67 -10.73
CA ASP A 346 20.20 -25.99 -11.13
C ASP A 346 18.82 -26.30 -10.54
N TRP A 347 18.04 -25.27 -10.22
CA TRP A 347 16.67 -25.39 -9.77
C TRP A 347 15.83 -26.18 -10.77
N GLU A 348 15.07 -27.16 -10.27
CA GLU A 348 14.16 -27.98 -11.05
C GLU A 348 12.73 -27.83 -10.49
N PRO A 349 11.92 -26.93 -11.05
CA PRO A 349 10.52 -26.78 -10.63
C PRO A 349 9.67 -27.97 -11.10
N LEU A 350 8.54 -28.18 -10.42
CA LEU A 350 7.59 -29.25 -10.72
C LEU A 350 8.24 -30.64 -10.73
N TYR A 351 9.18 -30.88 -9.81
CA TYR A 351 9.78 -32.20 -9.61
C TYR A 351 8.70 -33.30 -9.44
N PRO A 352 8.82 -34.45 -10.12
CA PRO A 352 7.75 -35.43 -10.15
C PRO A 352 7.35 -35.96 -8.76
N MET A 353 6.09 -35.76 -8.41
CA MET A 353 5.46 -36.26 -7.18
C MET A 353 4.49 -37.42 -7.51
N HIS A 354 4.28 -38.31 -6.54
CA HIS A 354 3.37 -39.45 -6.73
C HIS A 354 1.92 -39.09 -6.42
N MET A 355 1.69 -38.11 -5.54
CA MET A 355 0.36 -37.75 -5.07
C MET A 355 -0.24 -36.61 -5.89
N TYR A 356 -1.52 -36.76 -6.21
CA TYR A 356 -2.28 -35.71 -6.88
C TYR A 356 -2.31 -34.47 -6.03
N GLY A 357 -2.17 -33.27 -6.68
CA GLY A 357 -2.25 -31.98 -6.04
C GLY A 357 -1.08 -31.64 -5.10
N VAL A 358 -0.04 -32.46 -5.07
CA VAL A 358 1.21 -32.18 -4.36
C VAL A 358 2.28 -31.79 -5.38
N PHE A 359 2.91 -30.65 -5.19
CA PHE A 359 3.90 -30.09 -6.11
C PHE A 359 5.20 -29.78 -5.39
N ALA A 360 6.33 -29.96 -6.06
CA ALA A 360 7.64 -29.77 -5.47
C ALA A 360 8.59 -29.02 -6.41
N SER A 361 9.47 -28.21 -5.84
CA SER A 361 10.67 -27.69 -6.48
C SER A 361 11.91 -28.36 -5.87
N ARG A 362 12.88 -28.72 -6.72
CA ARG A 362 14.13 -29.34 -6.33
C ARG A 362 15.28 -28.35 -6.45
N TRP A 363 16.08 -28.23 -5.40
CA TRP A 363 17.17 -27.26 -5.24
C TRP A 363 18.49 -27.99 -4.93
N PRO A 364 19.31 -28.34 -5.93
CA PRO A 364 20.61 -28.94 -5.69
C PRO A 364 21.63 -27.91 -5.17
N LEU A 365 22.45 -28.33 -4.21
CA LEU A 365 23.58 -27.56 -3.72
C LEU A 365 24.72 -28.49 -3.35
N LYS A 366 25.78 -28.54 -4.17
CA LYS A 366 26.92 -29.44 -4.01
C LYS A 366 26.48 -30.91 -3.94
N ASP A 367 26.72 -31.60 -2.81
CA ASP A 367 26.35 -32.97 -2.54
C ASP A 367 24.99 -33.14 -1.84
N GLN A 368 24.28 -32.04 -1.65
CA GLN A 368 22.98 -31.98 -0.99
C GLN A 368 21.87 -31.57 -1.97
N THR A 369 20.64 -31.94 -1.63
CA THR A 369 19.46 -31.53 -2.38
C THR A 369 18.33 -31.22 -1.41
N LEU A 370 17.71 -30.05 -1.60
CA LEU A 370 16.49 -29.68 -0.90
C LEU A 370 15.29 -29.80 -1.86
N TRP A 371 14.14 -30.19 -1.36
CA TRP A 371 12.84 -30.03 -2.03
C TRP A 371 11.94 -29.18 -1.17
N THR A 372 11.37 -28.11 -1.74
CA THR A 372 10.23 -27.38 -1.18
C THR A 372 8.95 -27.93 -1.79
N ILE A 373 7.95 -28.22 -0.96
CA ILE A 373 6.77 -28.99 -1.36
C ILE A 373 5.52 -28.26 -0.87
N VAL A 374 4.47 -28.22 -1.70
CA VAL A 374 3.17 -27.68 -1.35
C VAL A 374 2.07 -28.69 -1.65
N ASN A 375 1.10 -28.81 -0.76
CA ASN A 375 -0.12 -29.59 -0.96
C ASN A 375 -1.28 -28.64 -1.28
N ARG A 376 -1.78 -28.69 -2.50
CA ARG A 376 -2.89 -27.84 -2.99
C ARG A 376 -4.27 -28.46 -2.72
N ASN A 377 -4.32 -29.64 -2.09
CA ASN A 377 -5.57 -30.33 -1.81
C ASN A 377 -6.23 -29.83 -0.52
N GLU A 378 -7.55 -29.97 -0.46
CA GLU A 378 -8.40 -29.74 0.72
C GLU A 378 -8.24 -30.84 1.80
N TYR A 379 -7.36 -31.81 1.59
CA TYR A 379 -7.14 -32.93 2.48
C TYR A 379 -5.64 -33.21 2.68
N ASN A 380 -5.34 -33.83 3.81
CA ASN A 380 -3.97 -34.27 4.12
C ASN A 380 -3.51 -35.32 3.11
N SER A 381 -2.28 -35.17 2.63
CA SER A 381 -1.63 -36.16 1.76
C SER A 381 -0.65 -36.94 2.59
N ASP A 382 -0.81 -38.29 2.59
CA ASP A 382 -0.02 -39.20 3.39
C ASP A 382 0.52 -40.35 2.54
N GLY A 383 1.63 -40.93 2.99
CA GLY A 383 2.23 -42.09 2.32
C GLY A 383 3.31 -41.74 1.32
N ARG A 384 3.37 -42.46 0.21
CA ARG A 384 4.43 -42.34 -0.81
C ARG A 384 4.26 -41.00 -1.56
N GLN A 385 5.19 -40.11 -1.32
CA GLN A 385 5.12 -38.75 -1.91
C GLN A 385 6.02 -38.63 -3.16
N MET A 386 7.24 -39.14 -3.10
CA MET A 386 8.22 -38.93 -4.18
C MET A 386 9.26 -40.05 -4.25
N SER A 387 9.92 -40.14 -5.40
CA SER A 387 11.10 -40.96 -5.60
C SER A 387 12.30 -40.13 -6.05
N THR A 388 13.49 -40.55 -5.64
CA THR A 388 14.76 -39.96 -6.08
C THR A 388 15.77 -41.10 -6.40
N PRO A 389 16.74 -40.87 -7.32
CA PRO A 389 17.73 -41.92 -7.61
C PRO A 389 18.43 -42.42 -6.35
N PHE A 390 18.51 -43.72 -6.22
CA PHE A 390 19.20 -44.35 -5.08
C PHE A 390 20.68 -44.06 -5.11
N LYS A 391 21.19 -43.51 -4.01
CA LYS A 391 22.62 -43.31 -3.78
C LYS A 391 22.97 -43.87 -2.40
N GLU A 392 23.91 -44.82 -2.33
CA GLU A 392 24.32 -45.38 -1.07
C GLU A 392 24.83 -44.35 -0.08
N GLY A 393 24.46 -44.46 1.19
CA GLY A 393 24.82 -43.50 2.24
C GLY A 393 24.01 -42.24 2.27
N THR A 394 23.06 -42.02 1.36
CA THR A 394 22.18 -40.86 1.41
C THR A 394 21.17 -40.98 2.55
N ARG A 395 21.07 -39.93 3.35
CA ARG A 395 20.09 -39.76 4.42
C ARG A 395 19.08 -38.69 4.02
N TYR A 396 17.87 -38.82 4.52
CA TYR A 396 16.75 -37.91 4.20
C TYR A 396 16.15 -37.33 5.47
N PHE A 397 15.92 -36.06 5.47
CA PHE A 397 15.36 -35.33 6.61
C PHE A 397 14.13 -34.54 6.15
N ASP A 398 13.01 -34.77 6.80
CA ASP A 398 11.84 -33.91 6.71
C ASP A 398 12.10 -32.68 7.62
N LEU A 399 12.56 -31.61 7.02
CA LEU A 399 12.88 -30.37 7.75
C LEU A 399 11.61 -29.70 8.28
N TYR A 400 10.47 -29.88 7.60
CA TYR A 400 9.20 -29.28 8.04
C TYR A 400 8.72 -29.89 9.35
N HIS A 401 8.77 -31.21 9.50
CA HIS A 401 8.39 -31.89 10.75
C HIS A 401 9.58 -32.13 11.70
N GLY A 402 10.80 -31.85 11.24
CA GLY A 402 12.01 -32.03 12.06
C GLY A 402 12.37 -33.47 12.37
N VAL A 403 12.14 -34.41 11.44
CA VAL A 403 12.39 -35.85 11.61
C VAL A 403 13.28 -36.42 10.50
N GLU A 404 14.04 -37.46 10.81
CA GLU A 404 14.75 -38.23 9.80
C GLU A 404 13.81 -39.26 9.16
N LEU A 405 13.86 -39.38 7.83
CA LEU A 405 13.03 -40.31 7.06
C LEU A 405 13.81 -41.57 6.70
N THR A 406 13.14 -42.69 6.76
CA THR A 406 13.65 -43.95 6.20
C THR A 406 13.12 -44.14 4.79
N ALA A 407 14.01 -44.10 3.79
CA ALA A 407 13.62 -44.33 2.40
C ALA A 407 13.45 -45.84 2.14
N ALA A 408 12.40 -46.22 1.42
CA ALA A 408 12.25 -47.59 0.87
C ALA A 408 13.03 -47.67 -0.43
N ARG A 409 13.91 -48.68 -0.57
CA ARG A 409 14.61 -48.91 -1.83
C ARG A 409 13.76 -49.77 -2.78
N GLU A 410 13.51 -49.21 -3.97
CA GLU A 410 12.82 -49.93 -5.06
C GLU A 410 13.69 -49.85 -6.34
N GLY A 411 14.43 -50.92 -6.59
CA GLY A 411 15.38 -50.97 -7.69
C GLY A 411 16.50 -49.94 -7.53
N ASP A 412 16.56 -49.00 -8.44
CA ASP A 412 17.48 -47.85 -8.49
C ASP A 412 16.91 -46.57 -7.88
N GLN A 413 15.76 -46.65 -7.21
CA GLN A 413 15.09 -45.53 -6.59
C GLN A 413 15.03 -45.65 -5.06
N SER A 414 15.12 -44.50 -4.39
CA SER A 414 14.73 -44.26 -3.00
C SER A 414 13.34 -43.67 -2.98
N VAL A 415 12.38 -44.33 -2.36
CA VAL A 415 10.99 -43.88 -2.24
C VAL A 415 10.78 -43.27 -0.86
N LEU A 416 10.29 -42.03 -0.81
CA LEU A 416 10.05 -41.29 0.43
C LEU A 416 8.56 -41.22 0.74
N SER A 417 8.24 -41.48 2.00
CA SER A 417 6.88 -41.41 2.54
C SER A 417 6.87 -40.45 3.71
N PHE A 418 5.99 -39.49 3.67
CA PHE A 418 5.81 -38.46 4.70
C PHE A 418 4.43 -37.79 4.59
N PRO A 419 3.89 -37.22 5.68
CA PRO A 419 2.62 -36.48 5.66
C PRO A 419 2.80 -35.05 5.19
N ILE A 420 1.76 -34.47 4.57
CA ILE A 420 1.63 -33.07 4.29
C ILE A 420 0.20 -32.67 4.58
N GLU A 421 -0.01 -31.65 5.40
CA GLU A 421 -1.34 -31.14 5.75
C GLU A 421 -2.10 -30.61 4.52
N ALA A 422 -3.43 -30.55 4.60
CA ALA A 422 -4.26 -29.83 3.63
C ALA A 422 -3.77 -28.37 3.52
N HIS A 423 -3.61 -27.88 2.31
CA HIS A 423 -3.00 -26.57 2.04
C HIS A 423 -1.71 -26.32 2.81
N GLY A 424 -0.94 -27.39 3.04
CA GLY A 424 0.26 -27.39 3.85
C GLY A 424 1.54 -27.36 3.02
N TYR A 425 2.64 -27.53 3.74
CA TYR A 425 4.01 -27.40 3.24
C TYR A 425 4.84 -28.65 3.60
N GLY A 426 5.89 -28.87 2.84
CA GLY A 426 6.91 -29.90 3.13
C GLY A 426 8.29 -29.40 2.72
N ALA A 427 9.32 -29.86 3.41
CA ALA A 427 10.71 -29.55 3.06
C ALA A 427 11.57 -30.78 3.32
N ILE A 428 12.11 -31.38 2.28
CA ILE A 428 12.94 -32.59 2.38
C ILE A 428 14.38 -32.27 2.01
N LEU A 429 15.31 -32.61 2.89
CA LEU A 429 16.75 -32.49 2.65
C LEU A 429 17.34 -33.90 2.44
N ALA A 430 18.04 -34.10 1.31
CA ALA A 430 18.89 -35.28 1.08
C ALA A 430 20.36 -34.87 1.21
N THR A 431 21.14 -35.68 1.96
CA THR A 431 22.57 -35.46 2.16
C THR A 431 23.30 -36.78 2.41
N SER A 432 24.55 -36.89 1.98
CA SER A 432 25.44 -38.01 2.34
C SER A 432 26.28 -37.69 3.58
N SER A 433 26.21 -36.49 4.11
CA SER A 433 26.96 -36.01 5.27
C SER A 433 26.08 -35.97 6.52
N GLU A 434 26.68 -35.94 7.69
CA GLU A 434 25.94 -35.63 8.94
C GLU A 434 25.32 -34.22 8.88
N PRO A 435 24.09 -34.04 9.35
CA PRO A 435 23.46 -32.72 9.43
C PRO A 435 24.30 -31.75 10.27
N THR A 436 24.44 -30.51 9.78
CA THR A 436 25.15 -29.47 10.53
C THR A 436 24.41 -29.13 11.83
N ALA A 437 25.07 -28.36 12.70
CA ALA A 437 24.44 -27.89 13.93
C ALA A 437 23.19 -27.02 13.62
N GLU A 438 23.27 -26.19 12.59
CA GLU A 438 22.19 -25.33 12.13
C GLU A 438 20.99 -26.15 11.62
N VAL A 439 21.22 -27.19 10.83
CA VAL A 439 20.15 -28.08 10.37
C VAL A 439 19.49 -28.80 11.55
N ARG A 440 20.27 -29.31 12.53
CA ARG A 440 19.71 -29.93 13.74
C ARG A 440 18.88 -28.94 14.57
N GLN A 441 19.36 -27.69 14.69
CA GLN A 441 18.62 -26.64 15.41
C GLN A 441 17.31 -26.31 14.68
N LEU A 442 17.35 -26.16 13.35
CA LEU A 442 16.16 -25.97 12.52
C LEU A 442 15.15 -27.10 12.74
N MET A 443 15.60 -28.36 12.65
CA MET A 443 14.74 -29.51 12.87
C MET A 443 14.08 -29.52 14.25
N GLY A 444 14.82 -29.17 15.30
CA GLY A 444 14.27 -29.05 16.65
C GLY A 444 13.23 -27.93 16.80
N LYS A 445 13.47 -26.80 16.16
CA LYS A 445 12.52 -25.66 16.11
C LYS A 445 11.26 -26.08 15.35
N MET A 446 11.39 -26.62 14.15
CA MET A 446 10.29 -27.02 13.29
C MET A 446 9.46 -28.15 13.91
N ALA A 447 10.10 -29.17 14.51
CA ALA A 447 9.41 -30.21 15.26
C ALA A 447 8.56 -29.67 16.42
N THR A 448 8.95 -28.54 16.99
CA THR A 448 8.17 -27.88 18.02
C THR A 448 6.98 -27.11 17.44
N MET A 449 7.19 -26.37 16.35
CA MET A 449 6.16 -25.57 15.68
C MET A 449 5.07 -26.46 15.07
N THR A 450 5.44 -27.57 14.46
CA THR A 450 4.52 -28.47 13.75
C THR A 450 3.77 -29.47 14.64
N LYS A 451 4.04 -29.49 15.96
CA LYS A 451 3.20 -30.25 16.94
C LYS A 451 1.73 -29.82 16.90
N THR A 452 1.47 -28.55 16.64
CA THR A 452 0.13 -28.02 16.42
C THR A 452 -0.10 -27.94 14.92
N PRO A 453 -1.07 -28.65 14.34
CA PRO A 453 -1.33 -28.61 12.91
C PRO A 453 -1.86 -27.23 12.49
N LEU A 454 -1.64 -26.84 11.22
CA LEU A 454 -2.14 -25.56 10.69
C LEU A 454 -3.67 -25.47 10.81
N SER A 455 -4.37 -26.59 10.67
CA SER A 455 -5.83 -26.68 10.83
C SER A 455 -6.34 -26.32 12.24
N ALA A 456 -5.47 -26.26 13.25
CA ALA A 456 -5.84 -25.82 14.60
C ALA A 456 -5.88 -24.29 14.77
N TYR A 457 -5.36 -23.56 13.79
CA TYR A 457 -5.39 -22.11 13.78
C TYR A 457 -6.59 -21.58 13.00
N SER A 458 -7.17 -20.48 13.45
CA SER A 458 -8.35 -19.90 12.83
C SER A 458 -8.06 -19.33 11.43
N HIS A 459 -8.94 -19.61 10.49
CA HIS A 459 -9.00 -18.97 9.16
C HIS A 459 -9.86 -17.71 9.17
N GLU A 460 -10.50 -17.39 10.29
CA GLU A 460 -11.42 -16.27 10.35
C GLU A 460 -10.65 -14.96 10.31
N TRP A 461 -10.88 -14.22 9.24
CA TRP A 461 -10.45 -12.83 9.17
C TRP A 461 -11.40 -11.95 9.99
N LYS A 462 -10.86 -10.98 10.73
CA LYS A 462 -11.64 -10.07 11.55
C LYS A 462 -11.26 -8.62 11.27
N ALA A 463 -12.27 -7.78 11.07
CA ALA A 463 -12.07 -6.34 11.06
C ALA A 463 -11.57 -5.87 12.44
N ILE A 464 -10.74 -4.86 12.46
CA ILE A 464 -10.36 -4.18 13.70
C ILE A 464 -11.45 -3.17 14.07
N PRO A 465 -12.06 -3.26 15.26
CA PRO A 465 -13.04 -2.28 15.72
C PRO A 465 -12.39 -0.90 15.89
N GLN A 466 -13.05 0.11 15.36
CA GLN A 466 -12.65 1.49 15.54
C GLN A 466 -13.45 2.15 16.67
N GLN A 467 -12.87 3.15 17.29
CA GLN A 467 -13.50 3.94 18.35
C GLN A 467 -13.47 5.41 17.99
N LEU A 468 -14.62 6.05 18.09
CA LEU A 468 -14.73 7.50 18.03
C LEU A 468 -14.11 8.11 19.29
N VAL A 469 -13.13 9.00 19.10
CA VAL A 469 -12.52 9.73 20.23
C VAL A 469 -13.51 10.78 20.73
N PRO A 470 -13.87 10.80 22.03
CA PRO A 470 -14.83 11.74 22.55
C PRO A 470 -14.38 13.21 22.37
N ILE A 471 -15.28 14.04 21.88
CA ILE A 471 -15.12 15.49 21.90
C ILE A 471 -15.76 16.00 23.19
N GLU A 472 -14.95 16.61 24.05
CA GLU A 472 -15.44 17.17 25.31
C GLU A 472 -16.46 18.28 25.06
N PRO A 473 -17.62 18.26 25.72
CA PRO A 473 -18.63 19.32 25.54
C PRO A 473 -18.10 20.68 25.96
N SER A 474 -18.54 21.72 25.28
CA SER A 474 -18.22 23.09 25.65
C SER A 474 -19.16 23.59 26.79
N PRO A 475 -18.82 24.68 27.47
CA PRO A 475 -19.75 25.33 28.36
C PRO A 475 -21.06 25.72 27.64
N LEU A 476 -22.19 25.45 28.27
CA LEU A 476 -23.50 25.82 27.70
C LEU A 476 -23.72 27.34 27.74
N VAL A 477 -24.06 27.93 26.59
CA VAL A 477 -24.36 29.36 26.48
C VAL A 477 -25.81 29.60 26.05
N ALA A 478 -26.43 30.68 26.61
CA ALA A 478 -27.82 31.00 26.37
C ALA A 478 -28.06 31.99 25.23
N SER A 479 -27.01 32.71 24.81
CA SER A 479 -27.09 33.74 23.75
C SER A 479 -25.99 33.49 22.72
N THR A 480 -26.27 33.91 21.47
CA THR A 480 -25.35 33.73 20.37
C THR A 480 -24.03 34.48 20.63
N PRO A 481 -22.88 33.77 20.72
CA PRO A 481 -21.59 34.45 20.86
C PRO A 481 -21.26 35.29 19.62
N VAL A 482 -20.44 36.30 19.80
CA VAL A 482 -20.00 37.16 18.71
C VAL A 482 -19.25 36.36 17.64
N GLY A 483 -19.61 36.56 16.37
CA GLY A 483 -18.98 35.86 15.23
C GLY A 483 -19.53 34.44 15.00
N MET A 484 -20.51 33.98 15.78
CA MET A 484 -21.13 32.66 15.62
C MET A 484 -22.57 32.78 15.07
N VAL A 485 -23.06 31.70 14.54
CA VAL A 485 -24.43 31.55 14.03
C VAL A 485 -25.12 30.45 14.88
N ARG A 486 -26.39 30.69 15.25
CA ARG A 486 -27.23 29.69 15.93
C ARG A 486 -27.68 28.64 14.91
N ILE A 487 -27.44 27.39 15.22
CA ILE A 487 -27.96 26.23 14.52
C ILE A 487 -29.06 25.64 15.40
N ASP A 488 -30.30 25.78 14.98
CA ASP A 488 -31.43 25.21 15.73
C ASP A 488 -31.41 23.68 15.59
N GLY A 489 -31.62 22.99 16.72
CA GLY A 489 -31.65 21.54 16.72
C GLY A 489 -32.88 20.99 15.97
N GLY A 490 -32.78 19.74 15.55
CA GLY A 490 -33.90 19.09 14.83
C GLY A 490 -33.62 17.65 14.45
N ASP A 491 -34.60 17.04 13.82
CA ASP A 491 -34.52 15.74 13.19
C ASP A 491 -33.58 15.83 11.98
N PHE A 492 -32.63 14.94 11.91
CA PHE A 492 -31.64 14.92 10.83
C PHE A 492 -31.40 13.47 10.32
N LEU A 493 -31.40 13.31 9.03
CA LEU A 493 -30.92 12.11 8.39
C LEU A 493 -29.44 12.33 8.02
N PHE A 494 -28.56 11.90 8.91
CA PHE A 494 -27.13 11.87 8.62
C PHE A 494 -26.90 10.76 7.61
N LYS A 495 -26.42 11.13 6.42
CA LYS A 495 -26.07 10.21 5.36
C LYS A 495 -24.78 10.71 4.71
N VAL A 496 -23.74 9.89 4.71
CA VAL A 496 -22.43 10.31 4.22
C VAL A 496 -21.73 9.17 3.50
N ASP A 497 -20.98 9.55 2.48
CA ASP A 497 -20.17 8.66 1.67
C ASP A 497 -18.69 9.02 1.88
N GLY A 498 -17.84 8.04 2.24
CA GLY A 498 -16.39 8.19 2.27
C GLY A 498 -15.81 8.25 0.85
N ILE A 499 -14.83 9.10 0.65
CA ILE A 499 -14.23 9.37 -0.68
C ILE A 499 -12.92 8.65 -0.92
N GLU A 500 -12.72 7.47 -0.36
CA GLU A 500 -11.52 6.69 -0.62
C GLU A 500 -11.36 6.38 -2.12
N ILE A 501 -10.11 6.29 -2.54
CA ILE A 501 -9.74 5.94 -3.92
C ILE A 501 -9.86 4.44 -4.14
N GLU A 502 -9.38 3.66 -3.20
CA GLU A 502 -9.39 2.18 -3.23
C GLU A 502 -10.33 1.58 -2.19
N GLY A 503 -10.56 0.29 -2.33
CA GLY A 503 -11.53 -0.46 -1.56
C GLY A 503 -12.91 -0.44 -2.21
N THR A 504 -13.77 -1.30 -1.70
CA THR A 504 -15.18 -1.42 -2.07
C THR A 504 -16.05 -0.94 -0.90
N ASP A 505 -17.29 -1.39 -0.80
CA ASP A 505 -18.15 -1.17 0.35
C ASP A 505 -17.95 -2.21 1.45
N ASP A 506 -16.85 -2.94 1.38
CA ASP A 506 -16.53 -4.02 2.30
C ASP A 506 -16.27 -3.55 3.72
N ILE A 507 -16.38 -4.49 4.65
CA ILE A 507 -16.03 -4.31 6.06
C ILE A 507 -14.56 -3.89 6.19
N GLY A 508 -14.33 -2.85 6.98
CA GLY A 508 -12.99 -2.32 7.24
C GLY A 508 -12.63 -1.09 6.41
N VAL A 509 -13.44 -0.77 5.38
CA VAL A 509 -13.24 0.44 4.57
C VAL A 509 -13.87 1.64 5.29
N ASP A 510 -13.12 2.72 5.37
CA ASP A 510 -13.46 3.98 5.99
C ASP A 510 -13.59 3.91 7.54
N VAL A 511 -14.52 4.62 8.17
CA VAL A 511 -14.67 4.69 9.63
C VAL A 511 -15.88 3.92 10.14
N GLN A 512 -15.87 3.61 11.42
CA GLN A 512 -16.98 2.96 12.12
C GLN A 512 -17.62 3.92 13.12
N TYR A 513 -18.86 4.30 12.88
CA TYR A 513 -19.60 5.10 13.85
C TYR A 513 -20.07 4.26 15.05
N PRO A 514 -20.35 4.90 16.22
CA PRO A 514 -20.77 4.16 17.42
C PRO A 514 -22.06 3.34 17.31
N TRP A 515 -22.86 3.58 16.28
CA TRP A 515 -24.11 2.83 16.00
C TRP A 515 -23.91 1.72 14.97
N GLU A 516 -22.68 1.49 14.50
CA GLU A 516 -22.33 0.51 13.47
C GLU A 516 -21.56 -0.66 14.07
N ASP A 517 -21.65 -1.80 13.43
CA ASP A 517 -20.96 -3.05 13.82
C ASP A 517 -19.59 -3.20 13.17
N SER A 518 -19.29 -2.39 12.14
CA SER A 518 -18.02 -2.40 11.43
C SER A 518 -17.78 -1.10 10.66
N ALA A 519 -16.52 -0.80 10.38
CA ALA A 519 -16.13 0.28 9.50
C ALA A 519 -16.67 0.04 8.07
N ARG A 520 -17.17 1.07 7.41
CA ARG A 520 -17.77 0.98 6.07
C ARG A 520 -17.71 2.34 5.37
N ARG A 521 -17.85 2.33 4.04
CA ARG A 521 -17.80 3.56 3.24
C ARG A 521 -19.09 4.37 3.28
N PHE A 522 -20.25 3.70 3.34
CA PHE A 522 -21.56 4.35 3.30
C PHE A 522 -22.22 4.27 4.65
N HIS A 523 -22.63 5.42 5.14
CA HIS A 523 -23.20 5.59 6.48
C HIS A 523 -24.58 6.23 6.40
N GLU A 524 -25.52 5.74 7.20
CA GLU A 524 -26.85 6.34 7.30
C GLU A 524 -27.39 6.18 8.72
N GLN A 525 -27.76 7.29 9.36
CA GLN A 525 -28.35 7.30 10.69
C GLN A 525 -29.34 8.46 10.84
N ARG A 526 -30.55 8.16 11.28
CA ARG A 526 -31.51 9.21 11.71
C ARG A 526 -31.20 9.59 13.14
N MET A 527 -31.05 10.89 13.39
CA MET A 527 -30.66 11.39 14.70
C MET A 527 -31.37 12.71 15.06
N GLN A 528 -31.40 13.03 16.35
CA GLN A 528 -31.76 14.34 16.87
C GLN A 528 -30.51 15.14 17.11
N VAL A 529 -30.26 16.16 16.30
CA VAL A 529 -29.18 17.13 16.52
C VAL A 529 -29.66 18.15 17.54
N LYS A 530 -28.89 18.34 18.62
CA LYS A 530 -29.15 19.38 19.61
C LYS A 530 -28.81 20.76 19.03
N ALA A 531 -29.42 21.82 19.55
CA ALA A 531 -29.06 23.18 19.17
C ALA A 531 -27.63 23.50 19.61
N PHE A 532 -26.88 24.22 18.76
CA PHE A 532 -25.53 24.69 19.03
C PHE A 532 -25.26 26.01 18.31
N TYR A 533 -24.12 26.64 18.60
CA TYR A 533 -23.61 27.76 17.86
C TYR A 533 -22.38 27.34 17.10
N MET A 534 -22.25 27.76 15.83
CA MET A 534 -21.11 27.46 14.98
C MET A 534 -20.43 28.76 14.54
N ASP A 535 -19.11 28.81 14.51
CA ASP A 535 -18.37 29.93 13.92
C ASP A 535 -18.87 30.20 12.51
N LYS A 536 -19.23 31.47 12.20
CA LYS A 536 -19.70 31.83 10.89
C LYS A 536 -18.70 31.56 9.79
N TYR A 537 -17.42 31.72 10.11
CA TYR A 537 -16.27 31.52 9.24
C TYR A 537 -15.30 30.50 9.84
N PRO A 538 -14.40 29.89 9.03
CA PRO A 538 -13.25 29.20 9.57
C PRO A 538 -12.40 30.11 10.47
N ALA A 539 -11.65 29.53 11.43
CA ALA A 539 -10.72 30.27 12.25
C ALA A 539 -9.67 30.96 11.39
N THR A 540 -9.48 32.28 11.59
CA THR A 540 -8.56 33.07 10.77
C THR A 540 -7.15 33.14 11.36
N ASN A 541 -6.16 33.50 10.53
CA ASN A 541 -4.81 33.77 11.01
C ASN A 541 -4.80 34.82 12.14
N ALA A 542 -5.61 35.89 12.01
CA ALA A 542 -5.73 36.92 13.05
C ALA A 542 -6.28 36.34 14.37
N ASP A 543 -7.26 35.43 14.33
CA ASP A 543 -7.81 34.80 15.53
C ASP A 543 -6.82 33.85 16.17
N PHE A 544 -6.12 33.05 15.36
CA PHE A 544 -5.10 32.15 15.85
C PHE A 544 -3.91 32.90 16.45
N LYS A 545 -3.55 34.06 15.90
CA LYS A 545 -2.53 34.93 16.48
C LYS A 545 -2.91 35.42 17.88
N LYS A 546 -4.17 35.80 18.10
CA LYS A 546 -4.69 36.21 19.43
C LYS A 546 -4.52 35.03 20.44
N PHE A 547 -4.79 33.81 20.01
CA PHE A 547 -4.58 32.62 20.84
C PHE A 547 -3.12 32.47 21.23
N LEU A 548 -2.21 32.54 20.25
CA LEU A 548 -0.77 32.43 20.52
C LEU A 548 -0.26 33.54 21.46
N ASP A 549 -0.69 34.78 21.22
CA ASP A 549 -0.29 35.92 22.05
C ASP A 549 -0.80 35.83 23.49
N ALA A 550 -1.99 35.25 23.69
CA ALA A 550 -2.61 35.11 25.00
C ALA A 550 -2.08 33.92 25.79
N THR A 551 -1.65 32.86 25.13
CA THR A 551 -1.31 31.59 25.80
C THR A 551 0.16 31.22 25.70
N HIS A 552 0.90 31.82 24.80
CA HIS A 552 2.25 31.42 24.43
C HIS A 552 2.31 29.93 24.02
N TYR A 553 1.27 29.44 23.34
CA TYR A 553 1.18 28.06 22.93
C TYR A 553 2.32 27.69 21.98
N HIS A 554 2.98 26.58 22.31
CA HIS A 554 3.97 25.91 21.48
C HIS A 554 3.66 24.40 21.48
N PRO A 555 3.46 23.78 20.30
CA PRO A 555 3.31 22.34 20.22
C PRO A 555 4.63 21.65 20.56
N GLN A 556 4.56 20.43 21.08
CA GLN A 556 5.75 19.62 21.36
C GLN A 556 6.52 19.26 20.06
N ASP A 557 5.78 18.95 19.00
CA ASP A 557 6.29 18.74 17.65
C ASP A 557 5.95 19.98 16.84
N ASP A 558 6.94 20.84 16.59
CA ASP A 558 6.79 22.13 15.91
C ASP A 558 7.09 22.08 14.40
N LEU A 559 7.55 20.93 13.88
CA LEU A 559 7.82 20.80 12.45
C LEU A 559 6.53 21.06 11.65
N ASN A 560 6.62 21.89 10.64
CA ASN A 560 5.49 22.39 9.84
C ASN A 560 4.43 23.21 10.61
N PHE A 561 4.60 23.50 11.90
CA PHE A 561 3.65 24.36 12.62
C PHE A 561 3.66 25.77 12.06
N LEU A 562 2.49 26.23 11.57
CA LEU A 562 2.34 27.54 10.94
C LEU A 562 3.43 27.82 9.89
N LYS A 563 3.70 26.85 9.01
CA LYS A 563 4.82 26.82 8.06
C LYS A 563 4.93 28.09 7.21
N ASP A 564 3.81 28.74 6.90
CA ASP A 564 3.77 29.96 6.11
C ASP A 564 4.03 31.24 6.91
N TRP A 565 4.06 31.12 8.25
CA TRP A 565 4.31 32.28 9.13
C TRP A 565 5.80 32.57 9.25
N GLN A 566 6.14 33.82 9.43
CA GLN A 566 7.51 34.28 9.64
C GLN A 566 7.59 35.17 10.88
N ASN A 567 8.63 35.02 11.67
CA ASN A 567 8.85 35.79 12.90
C ASN A 567 7.65 35.79 13.86
N GLY A 568 6.91 34.67 13.94
CA GLY A 568 5.75 34.52 14.84
C GLY A 568 4.49 35.25 14.37
N THR A 569 4.40 35.62 13.07
CA THR A 569 3.22 36.24 12.48
C THR A 569 2.97 35.72 11.05
N TYR A 570 1.72 35.88 10.60
CA TYR A 570 1.29 35.57 9.25
C TYR A 570 1.78 36.61 8.24
N PRO A 571 1.85 36.29 6.94
CA PRO A 571 2.21 37.21 5.86
C PRO A 571 1.25 38.41 5.77
N ASP A 572 1.75 39.53 5.27
CA ASP A 572 0.91 40.73 5.03
C ASP A 572 -0.30 40.38 4.15
N GLY A 573 -1.47 40.87 4.55
CA GLY A 573 -2.74 40.59 3.86
C GLY A 573 -3.39 39.25 4.21
N TRP A 574 -2.79 38.42 5.08
CA TRP A 574 -3.35 37.12 5.43
C TRP A 574 -4.21 37.08 6.71
N ALA A 575 -4.39 38.22 7.35
CA ALA A 575 -5.15 38.33 8.59
C ALA A 575 -6.52 37.63 8.55
N ASN A 576 -7.25 37.85 7.44
CA ASN A 576 -8.61 37.35 7.22
C ASN A 576 -8.69 36.01 6.46
N LYS A 577 -7.55 35.36 6.19
CA LYS A 577 -7.51 34.02 5.60
C LYS A 577 -7.62 32.93 6.67
N PRO A 578 -8.19 31.76 6.34
CA PRO A 578 -8.15 30.62 7.26
C PRO A 578 -6.73 30.33 7.74
N VAL A 579 -6.58 30.01 9.01
CA VAL A 579 -5.32 29.48 9.51
C VAL A 579 -5.17 28.02 9.01
N THR A 580 -3.99 27.72 8.47
CA THR A 580 -3.58 26.41 7.98
C THR A 580 -2.25 26.00 8.60
N TRP A 581 -1.75 24.82 8.26
CA TRP A 581 -0.56 24.22 8.91
C TRP A 581 -0.74 24.09 10.43
N VAL A 582 -1.96 23.71 10.83
CA VAL A 582 -2.35 23.38 12.19
C VAL A 582 -2.86 21.95 12.25
N SER A 583 -2.39 21.19 13.22
CA SER A 583 -2.85 19.82 13.47
C SER A 583 -4.22 19.81 14.14
N LEU A 584 -4.81 18.63 14.26
CA LEU A 584 -6.02 18.42 15.05
C LEU A 584 -5.83 18.86 16.52
N ASP A 585 -4.65 18.60 17.08
CA ASP A 585 -4.31 18.98 18.47
C ASP A 585 -4.12 20.49 18.62
N ASP A 586 -3.51 21.16 17.62
CA ASP A 586 -3.41 22.63 17.60
C ASP A 586 -4.81 23.28 17.53
N ALA A 587 -5.71 22.73 16.71
CA ALA A 587 -7.09 23.20 16.58
C ALA A 587 -7.88 22.99 17.89
N ARG A 588 -7.70 21.86 18.57
CA ARG A 588 -8.29 21.57 19.88
C ARG A 588 -7.79 22.51 20.96
N ALA A 589 -6.48 22.82 20.97
CA ALA A 589 -5.89 23.77 21.90
C ALA A 589 -6.50 25.17 21.73
N TYR A 590 -6.64 25.64 20.51
CA TYR A 590 -7.34 26.89 20.18
C TYR A 590 -8.79 26.86 20.64
N ALA A 591 -9.54 25.82 20.29
CA ALA A 591 -10.95 25.70 20.65
C ALA A 591 -11.14 25.76 22.18
N LYS A 592 -10.34 25.03 22.93
CA LYS A 592 -10.36 25.01 24.39
C LYS A 592 -10.07 26.38 24.98
N TRP A 593 -9.06 27.11 24.48
CA TRP A 593 -8.77 28.48 24.91
C TRP A 593 -9.95 29.42 24.66
N ALA A 594 -10.60 29.28 23.51
CA ALA A 594 -11.75 30.11 23.13
C ALA A 594 -13.05 29.71 23.87
N GLY A 595 -13.03 28.72 24.75
CA GLY A 595 -14.23 28.19 25.40
C GLY A 595 -15.19 27.46 24.44
N LYS A 596 -14.64 26.90 23.39
CA LYS A 596 -15.32 26.20 22.28
C LYS A 596 -14.84 24.76 22.18
N ARG A 597 -15.41 24.01 21.22
CA ARG A 597 -14.94 22.68 20.78
C ARG A 597 -14.95 22.57 19.26
N LEU A 598 -14.34 21.55 18.72
CA LEU A 598 -14.52 21.20 17.30
C LEU A 598 -15.91 20.56 17.12
N PRO A 599 -16.51 20.68 15.93
CA PRO A 599 -17.77 20.06 15.63
C PRO A 599 -17.63 18.54 15.44
N HIS A 600 -18.67 17.79 15.80
CA HIS A 600 -18.87 16.48 15.21
C HIS A 600 -19.17 16.60 13.72
N GLU A 601 -18.81 15.59 12.92
CA GLU A 601 -19.04 15.68 11.49
C GLU A 601 -20.53 15.73 11.12
N TRP A 602 -21.42 15.11 11.89
CA TRP A 602 -22.87 15.25 11.70
C TRP A 602 -23.40 16.63 12.07
N GLU A 603 -22.80 17.33 13.03
CA GLU A 603 -23.08 18.75 13.32
C GLU A 603 -22.63 19.64 12.17
N TRP A 604 -21.42 19.36 11.64
CA TRP A 604 -20.91 20.04 10.47
C TRP A 604 -21.84 19.84 9.27
N GLN A 605 -22.23 18.60 8.97
CA GLN A 605 -23.13 18.31 7.85
C GLN A 605 -24.50 18.96 8.03
N TYR A 606 -25.07 18.86 9.21
CA TYR A 606 -26.35 19.51 9.52
C TYR A 606 -26.31 21.03 9.34
N ALA A 607 -25.24 21.68 9.81
CA ALA A 607 -25.04 23.11 9.63
C ALA A 607 -24.85 23.52 8.16
N ALA A 608 -24.21 22.66 7.35
CA ALA A 608 -24.02 22.87 5.92
C ALA A 608 -25.29 22.58 5.09
N GLN A 609 -25.99 21.51 5.43
CA GLN A 609 -27.08 20.96 4.63
C GLN A 609 -28.47 21.46 5.05
N GLY A 610 -28.69 21.74 6.32
CA GLY A 610 -30.03 21.94 6.86
C GLY A 610 -30.86 20.66 6.88
N THR A 611 -32.18 20.79 6.74
CA THR A 611 -33.12 19.67 6.80
C THR A 611 -33.68 19.26 5.43
N ASP A 612 -33.31 19.94 4.37
CA ASP A 612 -33.86 19.71 3.02
C ASP A 612 -33.02 18.76 2.16
N GLY A 613 -31.91 18.23 2.68
CA GLY A 613 -31.08 17.26 1.98
C GLY A 613 -30.28 17.83 0.80
N ARG A 614 -30.07 19.15 0.78
CA ARG A 614 -29.32 19.81 -0.29
C ARG A 614 -27.90 19.28 -0.43
N ILE A 615 -27.41 19.22 -1.67
CA ILE A 615 -26.10 18.67 -2.02
C ILE A 615 -24.96 19.61 -1.60
N TYR A 616 -25.16 20.92 -1.75
CA TYR A 616 -24.21 21.98 -1.39
C TYR A 616 -24.82 22.93 -0.39
N PRO A 617 -24.05 23.69 0.39
CA PRO A 617 -24.59 24.64 1.36
C PRO A 617 -25.58 25.65 0.75
N TRP A 618 -25.35 26.07 -0.48
CA TRP A 618 -26.17 27.04 -1.22
C TRP A 618 -27.34 26.41 -2.00
N GLY A 619 -27.49 25.10 -2.05
CA GLY A 619 -28.62 24.40 -2.71
C GLY A 619 -28.22 23.21 -3.56
N ASN A 620 -29.14 22.77 -4.42
CA ASN A 620 -28.95 21.69 -5.36
C ASN A 620 -28.59 22.23 -6.72
N CYS A 621 -27.40 21.96 -7.18
CA CYS A 621 -26.96 22.25 -8.55
C CYS A 621 -26.70 20.93 -9.28
N ASP A 622 -27.11 20.84 -10.54
CA ASP A 622 -26.79 19.71 -11.42
C ASP A 622 -25.32 19.73 -11.88
N TRP A 623 -24.42 19.96 -10.95
CA TRP A 623 -23.00 19.93 -11.24
C TRP A 623 -22.44 18.58 -10.79
N LEU A 624 -22.10 17.76 -11.77
CA LEU A 624 -21.34 16.55 -11.56
C LEU A 624 -19.86 16.88 -11.76
N PRO A 625 -19.00 16.68 -10.78
CA PRO A 625 -17.59 16.56 -11.06
C PRO A 625 -17.43 15.31 -11.94
N VAL A 626 -17.25 15.55 -13.23
CA VAL A 626 -17.01 14.46 -14.17
C VAL A 626 -15.59 13.99 -13.95
N GLY A 627 -15.47 12.76 -13.49
CA GLY A 627 -14.28 11.94 -13.50
C GLY A 627 -12.96 12.62 -13.17
N LEU A 628 -12.15 11.98 -12.43
CA LEU A 628 -10.84 12.35 -11.87
C LEU A 628 -9.83 13.01 -12.85
N THR A 629 -10.20 13.33 -14.08
CA THR A 629 -9.27 13.82 -15.11
C THR A 629 -9.70 15.07 -15.86
N ALA A 630 -10.84 15.67 -15.56
CA ALA A 630 -11.28 16.86 -16.31
C ALA A 630 -11.90 17.93 -15.42
N VAL A 631 -11.33 19.12 -15.44
CA VAL A 631 -12.04 20.35 -15.05
C VAL A 631 -13.31 20.44 -15.90
N PRO A 632 -14.52 20.58 -15.31
CA PRO A 632 -15.74 20.67 -16.09
C PRO A 632 -15.66 21.89 -17.01
N THR A 633 -15.70 21.66 -18.31
CA THR A 633 -15.70 22.72 -19.33
C THR A 633 -17.09 23.30 -19.58
N THR A 634 -18.14 22.78 -18.94
CA THR A 634 -19.53 23.24 -19.12
C THR A 634 -20.08 23.85 -17.84
N VAL A 635 -20.41 25.13 -17.91
CA VAL A 635 -21.12 25.87 -16.86
C VAL A 635 -22.58 25.41 -16.85
N PRO A 636 -23.15 25.00 -15.69
CA PRO A 636 -24.56 24.63 -15.61
C PRO A 636 -25.48 25.82 -15.89
N THR A 637 -26.52 25.52 -16.61
CA THR A 637 -27.44 26.52 -17.16
C THR A 637 -28.62 26.77 -16.24
N LYS A 638 -28.67 27.03 -15.08
CA LYS A 638 -29.70 27.67 -14.27
C LYS A 638 -29.52 27.48 -12.75
N GLY A 639 -29.50 28.54 -12.01
CA GLY A 639 -29.77 28.55 -10.56
C GLY A 639 -28.56 28.50 -9.64
N CYS A 640 -27.34 28.31 -10.12
CA CYS A 640 -26.13 28.36 -9.30
C CYS A 640 -25.42 29.71 -9.50
N SER A 641 -25.72 30.66 -8.70
CA SER A 641 -25.07 32.00 -8.74
C SER A 641 -23.70 32.05 -8.06
N VAL A 642 -23.26 30.92 -7.49
CA VAL A 642 -22.06 30.82 -6.64
C VAL A 642 -20.88 30.18 -7.38
N PHE A 643 -20.98 30.04 -8.68
CA PHE A 643 -20.00 29.33 -9.51
C PHE A 643 -18.62 29.96 -9.56
N GLY A 644 -18.53 31.27 -9.28
CA GLY A 644 -17.26 31.94 -9.11
C GLY A 644 -16.41 31.25 -8.04
N ASP A 645 -17.01 30.94 -6.92
CA ASP A 645 -16.35 30.44 -5.72
C ASP A 645 -15.81 29.03 -5.88
N ILE A 646 -16.64 28.11 -6.42
CA ILE A 646 -16.18 26.74 -6.71
C ILE A 646 -15.18 26.75 -7.88
N LYS A 647 -15.41 27.56 -8.89
CA LYS A 647 -14.49 27.68 -10.01
C LYS A 647 -13.12 28.19 -9.58
N ASP A 648 -13.09 29.12 -8.65
CA ASP A 648 -11.85 29.62 -8.09
C ASP A 648 -11.19 28.60 -7.16
N ALA A 649 -11.98 27.85 -6.37
CA ALA A 649 -11.50 26.74 -5.57
C ALA A 649 -10.99 25.55 -6.43
N LEU A 650 -11.56 25.39 -7.63
CA LEU A 650 -11.20 24.33 -8.58
C LEU A 650 -10.29 24.81 -9.72
N ALA A 651 -9.83 26.05 -9.70
CA ALA A 651 -8.96 26.57 -10.73
C ALA A 651 -7.71 25.67 -10.87
N PRO A 652 -7.36 25.24 -12.08
CA PRO A 652 -6.18 24.40 -12.27
C PRO A 652 -4.94 25.18 -11.84
N ILE A 653 -4.14 24.55 -10.99
CA ILE A 653 -2.83 25.07 -10.62
C ILE A 653 -1.91 24.96 -11.85
N PRO A 654 -1.13 25.98 -12.19
CA PRO A 654 -0.22 25.92 -13.33
C PRO A 654 0.73 24.70 -13.25
N ASP A 655 0.96 24.05 -14.37
CA ASP A 655 1.71 22.79 -14.49
C ASP A 655 3.16 22.81 -14.00
N LYS A 656 3.73 23.98 -13.77
CA LYS A 656 5.13 24.10 -13.34
C LYS A 656 5.22 24.90 -12.06
N GLY A 657 5.87 24.32 -11.04
CA GLY A 657 6.00 24.93 -9.73
C GLY A 657 4.65 24.92 -9.00
N ARG A 658 4.11 23.73 -8.79
CA ARG A 658 2.81 23.46 -8.18
C ARG A 658 2.73 23.90 -6.71
N VAL A 659 3.09 25.15 -6.47
CA VAL A 659 2.99 25.75 -5.15
C VAL A 659 1.52 26.02 -4.89
N MET A 660 1.03 25.55 -3.77
CA MET A 660 -0.31 25.83 -3.31
C MET A 660 -0.49 27.34 -3.12
N LEU A 661 -1.49 27.90 -3.77
CA LEU A 661 -1.86 29.28 -3.53
C LEU A 661 -2.48 29.43 -2.14
N PRO A 662 -2.35 30.59 -1.50
CA PRO A 662 -3.03 30.82 -0.24
C PRO A 662 -4.55 30.76 -0.42
N ALA A 663 -5.25 30.26 0.60
CA ALA A 663 -6.70 30.25 0.65
C ALA A 663 -7.28 31.66 0.45
N SER A 664 -8.54 31.75 0.03
CA SER A 664 -9.28 33.03 -0.04
C SER A 664 -9.56 33.56 1.36
N ASP A 665 -9.86 34.87 1.47
CA ASP A 665 -10.37 35.46 2.71
C ASP A 665 -11.71 34.79 3.07
N VAL A 666 -11.96 34.56 4.36
CA VAL A 666 -13.14 33.80 4.84
C VAL A 666 -14.48 34.46 4.52
N ASP A 667 -14.51 35.71 4.15
CA ASP A 667 -15.69 36.48 3.76
C ASP A 667 -15.78 36.78 2.24
N ALA A 668 -14.87 36.18 1.46
CA ALA A 668 -14.84 36.36 0.02
C ALA A 668 -16.04 35.77 -0.73
N HIS A 669 -16.70 34.77 -0.14
CA HIS A 669 -17.73 33.95 -0.79
C HIS A 669 -19.11 34.00 -0.07
N PRO A 670 -19.72 35.18 0.10
CA PRO A 670 -20.94 35.33 0.88
C PRO A 670 -22.15 34.59 0.29
N ASN A 671 -22.13 34.31 -1.01
CA ASN A 671 -23.19 33.55 -1.70
C ASN A 671 -23.13 32.04 -1.42
N GLY A 672 -22.02 31.55 -0.88
CA GLY A 672 -21.81 30.17 -0.47
C GLY A 672 -22.41 29.82 0.91
N ALA A 673 -23.22 30.72 1.47
CA ALA A 673 -23.82 30.51 2.77
C ALA A 673 -24.74 29.28 2.84
N SER A 674 -24.64 28.57 3.97
CA SER A 674 -25.57 27.48 4.32
C SER A 674 -26.96 28.04 4.64
N PRO A 675 -28.02 27.19 4.81
CA PRO A 675 -29.33 27.61 5.23
C PRO A 675 -29.34 28.43 6.52
N PHE A 676 -28.38 28.19 7.41
CA PHE A 676 -28.23 28.90 8.67
C PHE A 676 -27.34 30.15 8.56
N GLY A 677 -26.74 30.43 7.40
CA GLY A 677 -25.86 31.55 7.18
C GLY A 677 -24.40 31.32 7.55
N VAL A 678 -23.96 30.09 7.68
CA VAL A 678 -22.55 29.73 7.86
C VAL A 678 -21.83 29.78 6.50
N ILE A 679 -20.68 30.40 6.44
CA ILE A 679 -19.89 30.64 5.21
C ILE A 679 -18.72 29.69 5.13
N ASP A 680 -18.24 29.39 3.91
CA ASP A 680 -17.10 28.52 3.65
C ASP A 680 -17.23 27.13 4.30
N MET A 681 -18.43 26.56 4.22
CA MET A 681 -18.62 25.14 4.61
C MET A 681 -17.99 24.21 3.58
N VAL A 682 -17.99 24.58 2.31
CA VAL A 682 -17.43 23.79 1.20
C VAL A 682 -16.46 24.65 0.39
N GLY A 683 -15.32 24.08 0.07
CA GLY A 683 -14.21 24.77 -0.59
C GLY A 683 -13.31 25.53 0.39
N ASN A 684 -12.42 26.32 -0.14
CA ASN A 684 -11.41 27.12 0.56
C ASN A 684 -10.41 26.25 1.34
N VAL A 685 -10.77 25.72 2.50
CA VAL A 685 -9.94 24.77 3.28
C VAL A 685 -10.77 23.60 3.79
N TRP A 686 -10.17 22.41 3.84
CA TRP A 686 -10.68 21.30 4.62
C TRP A 686 -10.83 21.69 6.08
N GLN A 687 -11.78 21.05 6.78
CA GLN A 687 -12.08 21.37 8.17
C GLN A 687 -12.01 20.14 9.05
N TRP A 688 -11.21 20.23 10.12
CA TRP A 688 -11.11 19.20 11.13
C TRP A 688 -12.46 18.94 11.82
N THR A 689 -12.80 17.65 11.99
CA THR A 689 -13.95 17.21 12.78
C THR A 689 -13.55 16.04 13.70
N ASP A 690 -14.27 14.94 13.66
CA ASP A 690 -14.09 13.79 14.53
C ASP A 690 -12.77 13.02 14.28
N GLU A 691 -12.26 12.41 15.34
CA GLU A 691 -11.13 11.50 15.31
C GLU A 691 -11.59 10.07 15.63
N TYR A 692 -11.09 9.12 14.85
CA TYR A 692 -11.26 7.70 15.04
C TYR A 692 -9.94 7.03 15.34
N VAL A 693 -9.95 6.01 16.20
CA VAL A 693 -8.76 5.27 16.58
C VAL A 693 -9.08 3.78 16.65
N ASP A 694 -8.17 2.98 16.14
CA ASP A 694 -8.14 1.54 16.36
C ASP A 694 -6.79 1.11 16.94
N GLU A 695 -6.54 -0.19 17.04
CA GLU A 695 -5.31 -0.72 17.56
C GLU A 695 -4.09 -0.33 16.71
N HIS A 696 -4.25 -0.21 15.40
CA HIS A 696 -3.18 0.07 14.45
C HIS A 696 -3.19 1.48 13.90
N THR A 697 -4.35 2.13 13.78
CA THR A 697 -4.48 3.36 12.98
C THR A 697 -5.23 4.46 13.75
N ARG A 698 -4.88 5.71 13.47
CA ARG A 698 -5.66 6.90 13.82
C ARG A 698 -6.09 7.60 12.54
N ALA A 699 -7.29 8.13 12.51
CA ALA A 699 -7.79 8.93 11.40
C ALA A 699 -8.64 10.08 11.91
N SER A 700 -8.66 11.19 11.18
CA SER A 700 -9.63 12.26 11.41
C SER A 700 -10.49 12.44 10.16
N ILE A 701 -11.73 12.78 10.38
CA ILE A 701 -12.62 13.13 9.28
C ILE A 701 -12.42 14.59 8.91
N LEU A 702 -12.18 14.82 7.63
CA LEU A 702 -12.12 16.15 7.01
C LEU A 702 -13.40 16.42 6.21
N ARG A 703 -13.91 17.63 6.33
CA ARG A 703 -15.14 18.04 5.64
C ARG A 703 -14.89 19.25 4.75
N GLY A 704 -15.66 19.33 3.66
CA GLY A 704 -15.81 20.51 2.83
C GLY A 704 -14.88 20.65 1.64
N GLY A 705 -13.79 19.90 1.58
CA GLY A 705 -12.79 20.07 0.52
C GLY A 705 -11.97 21.35 0.64
N SER A 706 -10.93 21.50 -0.17
CA SER A 706 -10.08 22.69 -0.23
C SER A 706 -10.01 23.29 -1.63
N HIS A 707 -9.39 24.45 -1.76
CA HIS A 707 -9.10 25.08 -3.05
C HIS A 707 -8.00 24.35 -3.84
N TYR A 708 -7.21 23.49 -3.20
CA TYR A 708 -6.13 22.76 -3.84
C TYR A 708 -6.67 21.52 -4.56
N GLN A 709 -6.31 21.38 -5.83
CA GLN A 709 -6.50 20.15 -6.58
C GLN A 709 -5.15 19.65 -7.08
N PRO A 710 -4.70 18.48 -6.62
CA PRO A 710 -3.50 17.87 -7.16
C PRO A 710 -3.73 17.50 -8.63
N GLN A 711 -2.69 17.67 -9.45
CA GLN A 711 -2.71 17.21 -10.83
C GLN A 711 -2.02 15.85 -10.91
N GLY A 712 -2.52 14.98 -11.77
CA GLY A 712 -1.90 13.70 -12.08
C GLY A 712 -2.73 12.51 -11.64
N SER A 713 -2.25 11.76 -10.68
CA SER A 713 -2.79 10.45 -10.33
C SER A 713 -4.14 10.48 -9.61
N ILE A 714 -4.93 9.44 -9.84
CA ILE A 714 -6.14 9.15 -9.06
C ILE A 714 -5.84 8.81 -7.58
N TRP A 715 -4.60 8.50 -7.25
CA TRP A 715 -4.12 8.18 -5.90
C TRP A 715 -3.95 9.38 -4.97
N TYR A 716 -4.12 10.60 -5.49
CA TYR A 716 -4.15 11.79 -4.67
C TYR A 716 -5.39 11.83 -3.78
N PHE A 717 -5.28 12.50 -2.63
CA PHE A 717 -6.38 12.70 -1.69
C PHE A 717 -7.56 13.40 -2.40
N PRO A 718 -8.71 12.71 -2.61
CA PRO A 718 -9.81 13.28 -3.38
C PRO A 718 -10.50 14.40 -2.63
N GLN A 719 -11.16 15.29 -3.35
CA GLN A 719 -11.93 16.38 -2.78
C GLN A 719 -13.38 15.98 -2.48
N ALA A 720 -13.91 16.38 -1.30
CA ALA A 720 -15.25 16.13 -0.84
C ALA A 720 -16.07 17.42 -0.80
N TYR A 721 -16.53 17.90 -1.96
CA TYR A 721 -17.28 19.14 -2.04
C TYR A 721 -18.79 19.01 -1.78
N ARG A 722 -19.34 17.80 -1.71
CA ARG A 722 -20.74 17.60 -1.37
C ARG A 722 -20.93 17.54 0.14
N ASN A 723 -22.06 18.10 0.62
CA ASN A 723 -22.42 18.06 2.04
C ASN A 723 -22.46 16.64 2.64
N ASN A 724 -22.72 15.63 1.81
CA ASN A 724 -22.78 14.22 2.20
C ASN A 724 -21.52 13.44 1.85
N GLN A 725 -20.39 14.09 1.72
CA GLN A 725 -19.10 13.44 1.49
C GLN A 725 -18.09 13.85 2.56
N HIS A 726 -17.22 12.93 2.92
CA HIS A 726 -16.10 13.23 3.79
C HIS A 726 -14.80 12.61 3.27
N GLY A 727 -13.67 13.15 3.73
CA GLY A 727 -12.34 12.57 3.54
C GLY A 727 -11.80 12.04 4.84
N LYS A 728 -11.22 10.85 4.83
CA LYS A 728 -10.53 10.24 5.96
C LYS A 728 -9.04 10.56 5.85
N LEU A 729 -8.55 11.45 6.72
CA LEU A 729 -7.12 11.75 6.81
C LEU A 729 -6.48 10.85 7.86
N LEU A 730 -5.50 10.07 7.48
CA LEU A 730 -4.75 9.23 8.42
C LEU A 730 -3.81 10.09 9.25
N LEU A 731 -3.79 9.85 10.56
CA LEU A 731 -3.01 10.62 11.52
C LEU A 731 -1.80 9.82 12.01
N MET A 732 -0.60 10.40 11.84
CA MET A 732 0.64 9.85 12.39
C MET A 732 1.16 10.70 13.53
N ALA A 733 1.48 11.95 13.25
CA ALA A 733 2.07 12.92 14.16
C ALA A 733 1.77 14.34 13.68
N PRO A 734 1.74 15.35 14.58
CA PRO A 734 1.45 16.73 14.23
C PRO A 734 2.28 17.26 13.06
N SER A 735 3.57 16.97 13.01
CA SER A 735 4.47 17.39 11.90
C SER A 735 4.03 16.89 10.52
N TYR A 736 3.52 15.67 10.48
CA TYR A 736 3.08 15.01 9.26
C TYR A 736 1.64 15.41 8.90
N ASP A 737 0.77 15.51 9.90
CA ASP A 737 -0.68 15.74 9.77
C ASP A 737 -1.01 17.20 9.40
N ARG A 738 -0.16 18.17 9.78
CA ARG A 738 -0.32 19.59 9.39
C ARG A 738 -0.28 19.74 7.89
N SER A 739 -1.19 20.54 7.36
CA SER A 739 -1.37 20.74 5.93
C SER A 739 -1.73 22.18 5.58
N GLY A 740 -1.24 22.65 4.43
CA GLY A 740 -1.62 23.95 3.87
C GLY A 740 -3.06 24.01 3.36
N GLY A 741 -3.70 22.83 3.14
CA GLY A 741 -5.09 22.72 2.70
C GLY A 741 -6.11 22.53 3.82
N VAL A 742 -5.67 22.43 5.08
CA VAL A 742 -6.55 22.09 6.22
C VAL A 742 -6.56 23.19 7.27
N GLY A 743 -7.75 23.62 7.61
CA GLY A 743 -8.06 24.55 8.70
C GLY A 743 -9.15 23.96 9.60
N PHE A 744 -9.87 24.81 10.32
CA PHE A 744 -10.94 24.37 11.22
C PHE A 744 -11.93 25.49 11.53
N ARG A 745 -13.05 25.11 12.10
CA ARG A 745 -14.01 26.01 12.79
C ARG A 745 -14.46 25.40 14.09
N CYS A 746 -14.99 26.21 14.98
CA CYS A 746 -15.43 25.74 16.28
C CYS A 746 -16.95 25.86 16.46
N VAL A 747 -17.42 25.11 17.46
CA VAL A 747 -18.81 25.16 17.92
C VAL A 747 -18.88 25.39 19.44
N VAL A 748 -20.06 25.82 19.90
CA VAL A 748 -20.40 25.97 21.34
C VAL A 748 -21.78 25.38 21.55
N ASP A 749 -21.95 24.61 22.62
CA ASP A 749 -23.21 24.01 22.95
C ASP A 749 -24.23 25.05 23.41
N ALA A 750 -25.47 25.00 22.89
CA ALA A 750 -26.55 25.92 23.27
C ALA A 750 -27.32 25.37 24.49
N LYS A 751 -27.81 26.31 25.34
CA LYS A 751 -28.75 25.96 26.40
C LYS A 751 -30.10 25.52 25.84
#